data_e9cfceda67a819f7dad90dcd86ee9254
#
_entry.id   e9cfceda67a819f7dad90dcd86ee9254
#
_cell.length_a   1.000
_cell.length_b   1.000
_cell.length_c   1.000
_cell.angle_alpha   90.00
_cell.angle_beta   90.00
_cell.angle_gamma   90.00
#
_symmetry.space_group_name_H-M   'P 1'
#
loop_
_entity.id
_entity.type
_entity.pdbx_description
1 polymer ?
#
loop_
_entity_poly.entity_id
_entity_poly.type
_entity_poly.pdbx_seq_one_letter_code
_entity_poly.pdbx_strand_id
1 'polypeptide(L)'
;DEVSEDGKRSPLFAAHLLNIVTYIRIWRCLDYTTVRRNPNLIQEMVHYPLVANILPKNTKGVASVDSMEIWSELSTMNLNNSQNDAILNCISAMLSNSSSSVSLIWGPPGTGKTKTITVLLWLMRKQKHGTLTCAPTNLAVKQVASCFLRLSKENPLDTSCLGDVLLFGNKHRMCVEDDLKEIYLHDRVRKLLVCFAPLTGWRHCLSSMYDFLENGYSQYLRYSEEQKEENKPSFLHYTRKKLDVIYPELRRCFKQLLFHVPKSCILEVNYNNIISLLELLEDFNTLQRKTTGIEIKEVFLYKDVPRKSSMGFLPKTVITIGKTRIKCLELLKMLLSCLKLPITSSKRTIREFCMESASIIFCTVSSSSKVTSNKKLELLVVDEAAQLKECETLIPLRLPALKHAILIGDECQLPATVVSKVCKDALFGRSLFARLSSLGHEKYLLNMQYRMHPSISIFPNSSFYGGQLLDAPSVMQKEHQKKYLPGSMFGTYSFFNIEDSWEDVDELDHSRKNVVEVTIIQEILQNLRRACSKTMKKVTVGVICPYSAQVLAIQEKLRKMKFGPLSNSDGVVGFVSDRQRTNVALTRARHCLWILGNAATLSRSGSIWADLVRNAKERQCFFNAKSDGAISRVIAKHESELSSVKDKSVTPLQVIDNTVRAPSRTRKGRKRQRQPSLKCGPSDAGSRQQGGVASGSDPHRRKDKGIAEDLTASFSNLRLR
;
A
#
# COMPACT_ATOMS: atom_id res chain seq x y z
N ASP A 1 6.73 -41.33 -2.64
CA ASP A 1 7.13 -41.71 -4.01
C ASP A 1 6.67 -43.14 -4.25
N GLU A 2 5.41 -43.31 -4.65
CA GLU A 2 4.93 -44.60 -5.17
C GLU A 2 5.33 -44.68 -6.65
N VAL A 3 6.20 -45.64 -6.94
CA VAL A 3 6.57 -45.99 -8.32
C VAL A 3 5.58 -47.06 -8.76
N SER A 4 4.82 -46.75 -9.82
CA SER A 4 3.96 -47.76 -10.45
C SER A 4 4.82 -48.89 -11.06
N GLU A 5 4.29 -50.11 -11.11
CA GLU A 5 4.98 -51.31 -11.60
C GLU A 5 5.60 -51.16 -13.00
N ASP A 6 5.18 -50.16 -13.81
CA ASP A 6 5.71 -49.84 -15.14
C ASP A 6 6.90 -48.86 -15.13
N GLY A 7 7.46 -48.47 -13.98
CA GLY A 7 8.60 -47.57 -13.90
C GLY A 7 8.35 -46.12 -14.37
N LYS A 8 7.12 -45.75 -14.69
CA LYS A 8 6.73 -44.41 -15.10
C LYS A 8 6.25 -43.62 -13.86
N ARG A 9 6.92 -42.53 -13.52
CA ARG A 9 6.46 -41.61 -12.48
C ARG A 9 5.13 -41.01 -12.91
N SER A 10 4.06 -41.24 -12.15
CA SER A 10 2.79 -40.55 -12.34
C SER A 10 3.01 -39.06 -12.13
N PRO A 11 2.46 -38.18 -12.98
CA PRO A 11 2.58 -36.74 -12.78
C PRO A 11 1.87 -36.36 -11.46
N LEU A 12 2.64 -35.84 -10.51
CA LEU A 12 2.10 -35.30 -9.27
C LEU A 12 1.48 -33.93 -9.54
N PHE A 13 0.21 -33.76 -9.22
CA PHE A 13 -0.49 -32.49 -9.30
C PHE A 13 -0.64 -31.88 -7.91
N ALA A 14 -0.12 -30.67 -7.72
CA ALA A 14 -0.38 -29.88 -6.53
C ALA A 14 -1.46 -28.84 -6.82
N ALA A 15 -2.58 -28.90 -6.11
CA ALA A 15 -3.62 -27.88 -6.16
C ALA A 15 -3.45 -26.91 -5.00
N HIS A 16 -3.30 -25.60 -5.28
CA HIS A 16 -3.33 -24.56 -4.25
C HIS A 16 -4.79 -24.34 -3.84
N LEU A 17 -5.14 -24.73 -2.61
CA LEU A 17 -6.50 -24.60 -2.08
C LEU A 17 -6.75 -23.22 -1.44
N LEU A 18 -5.93 -22.84 -0.46
CA LEU A 18 -6.10 -21.62 0.32
C LEU A 18 -4.77 -21.15 0.92
N ASN A 19 -4.53 -19.85 0.91
CA ASN A 19 -3.39 -19.26 1.61
C ASN A 19 -3.75 -18.98 3.07
N ILE A 20 -3.35 -19.87 3.98
CA ILE A 20 -3.63 -19.77 5.42
C ILE A 20 -2.59 -18.98 6.21
N VAL A 21 -1.58 -18.39 5.55
CA VAL A 21 -0.45 -17.73 6.25
C VAL A 21 -0.91 -16.62 7.19
N THR A 22 -1.90 -15.82 6.81
CA THR A 22 -2.45 -14.78 7.71
C THR A 22 -3.16 -15.39 8.90
N TYR A 23 -3.92 -16.46 8.71
CA TYR A 23 -4.58 -17.17 9.81
C TYR A 23 -3.59 -17.82 10.79
N ILE A 24 -2.50 -18.41 10.29
CA ILE A 24 -1.41 -18.92 11.13
C ILE A 24 -0.79 -17.78 11.96
N ARG A 25 -0.62 -16.60 11.38
CA ARG A 25 -0.10 -15.43 12.10
C ARG A 25 -1.04 -14.95 13.18
N ILE A 26 -2.34 -14.89 12.89
CA ILE A 26 -3.39 -14.56 13.86
C ILE A 26 -3.36 -15.60 15.00
N TRP A 27 -3.38 -16.88 14.66
CA TRP A 27 -3.34 -17.97 15.64
C TRP A 27 -2.16 -17.87 16.58
N ARG A 28 -0.97 -17.60 16.04
CA ARG A 28 0.25 -17.39 16.85
C ARG A 28 0.18 -16.14 17.75
N CYS A 29 -0.66 -15.16 17.41
CA CYS A 29 -0.85 -13.97 18.24
C CYS A 29 -1.88 -14.19 19.37
N LEU A 30 -2.76 -15.17 19.23
CA LEU A 30 -3.72 -15.57 20.26
C LEU A 30 -3.09 -16.48 21.34
N ASP A 31 -1.86 -16.94 21.14
CA ASP A 31 -1.13 -17.71 22.15
C ASP A 31 -0.90 -16.84 23.40
N TYR A 32 -1.29 -17.40 24.57
CA TYR A 32 -1.24 -16.75 25.87
C TYR A 32 0.13 -16.14 26.23
N THR A 33 1.23 -16.77 25.78
CA THR A 33 2.59 -16.26 25.99
C THR A 33 2.85 -14.94 25.26
N THR A 34 2.13 -14.70 24.18
CA THR A 34 2.26 -13.49 23.35
C THR A 34 1.49 -12.32 23.96
N VAL A 35 0.32 -12.56 24.54
CA VAL A 35 -0.51 -11.54 25.21
C VAL A 35 0.19 -10.91 26.40
N ARG A 36 1.00 -11.69 27.15
CA ARG A 36 1.79 -11.17 28.27
C ARG A 36 2.86 -10.15 27.91
N ARG A 37 3.22 -10.01 26.63
CA ARG A 37 4.31 -9.10 26.20
C ARG A 37 3.91 -7.63 26.14
N ASN A 38 2.61 -7.32 26.05
CA ASN A 38 2.12 -5.94 26.03
C ASN A 38 0.79 -5.79 26.79
N PRO A 39 0.78 -6.07 28.12
CA PRO A 39 -0.45 -6.14 28.88
C PRO A 39 -1.19 -4.78 28.95
N ASN A 40 -0.48 -3.67 29.13
CA ASN A 40 -1.09 -2.37 29.36
C ASN A 40 -1.88 -1.87 28.14
N LEU A 41 -1.27 -1.90 26.95
CA LEU A 41 -1.93 -1.47 25.71
C LEU A 41 -3.12 -2.37 25.34
N ILE A 42 -2.99 -3.67 25.56
CA ILE A 42 -4.08 -4.64 25.29
C ILE A 42 -5.20 -4.46 26.33
N GLN A 43 -4.88 -4.24 27.60
CA GLN A 43 -5.88 -3.96 28.62
C GLN A 43 -6.68 -2.69 28.30
N GLU A 44 -6.03 -1.63 27.87
CA GLU A 44 -6.71 -0.39 27.47
C GLU A 44 -7.70 -0.64 26.32
N MET A 45 -7.35 -1.52 25.36
CA MET A 45 -8.24 -1.89 24.25
C MET A 45 -9.39 -2.83 24.66
N VAL A 46 -9.17 -3.69 25.65
CA VAL A 46 -10.16 -4.71 26.07
C VAL A 46 -11.11 -4.14 27.12
N HIS A 47 -10.61 -3.40 28.09
CA HIS A 47 -11.35 -2.94 29.26
C HIS A 47 -11.92 -1.52 29.11
N TYR A 48 -11.83 -0.92 27.94
CA TYR A 48 -12.59 0.30 27.68
C TYR A 48 -14.10 -0.02 27.67
N PRO A 49 -14.94 0.46 28.50
CA PRO A 49 -15.14 1.73 29.18
C PRO A 49 -15.03 1.67 30.72
N LEU A 50 -14.59 0.59 31.34
CA LEU A 50 -14.59 0.46 32.80
C LEU A 50 -13.72 1.51 33.51
N VAL A 51 -12.72 2.07 32.81
CA VAL A 51 -11.79 3.06 33.35
C VAL A 51 -12.15 4.49 32.95
N ALA A 52 -12.88 4.71 31.85
CA ALA A 52 -13.17 6.05 31.34
C ALA A 52 -14.18 6.85 32.18
N ASN A 53 -14.99 6.19 32.99
CA ASN A 53 -15.99 6.82 33.86
C ASN A 53 -15.44 7.32 35.19
N ILE A 54 -14.15 7.16 35.49
CA ILE A 54 -13.57 7.42 36.81
C ILE A 54 -12.73 8.69 36.86
N LEU A 55 -12.32 9.27 35.73
CA LEU A 55 -11.52 10.51 35.72
C LEU A 55 -12.00 11.48 34.64
N PRO A 56 -12.45 12.69 34.97
CA PRO A 56 -12.64 13.73 33.98
C PRO A 56 -11.27 14.09 33.40
N LYS A 57 -11.05 13.82 32.10
CA LYS A 57 -9.86 14.30 31.39
C LYS A 57 -9.92 15.82 31.24
N ASN A 58 -9.56 16.54 32.29
CA ASN A 58 -9.22 17.97 32.22
C ASN A 58 -7.86 18.10 31.50
N THR A 59 -7.85 18.05 30.20
CA THR A 59 -6.66 18.36 29.37
C THR A 59 -6.66 19.86 28.99
N LYS A 60 -6.83 20.73 29.97
CA LYS A 60 -6.46 22.14 29.80
C LYS A 60 -5.23 22.42 30.67
N GLY A 61 -4.07 22.49 30.00
CA GLY A 61 -2.88 23.10 30.57
C GLY A 61 -1.74 22.17 30.95
N VAL A 62 -0.96 21.71 29.98
CA VAL A 62 0.51 21.66 30.09
C VAL A 62 1.07 22.09 28.73
N ALA A 63 1.25 23.38 28.54
CA ALA A 63 2.11 23.90 27.50
C ALA A 63 3.56 23.68 27.96
N SER A 64 4.12 22.50 27.69
CA SER A 64 5.57 22.30 27.76
C SER A 64 6.22 23.01 26.57
N VAL A 65 7.49 23.40 26.72
CA VAL A 65 8.28 24.05 25.66
C VAL A 65 8.24 23.24 24.36
N ASP A 66 8.18 21.91 24.47
CA ASP A 66 8.07 20.98 23.33
C ASP A 66 6.78 21.16 22.53
N SER A 67 5.66 21.56 23.17
CA SER A 67 4.39 21.77 22.46
C SER A 67 4.41 23.01 21.57
N MET A 68 5.15 24.07 21.90
CA MET A 68 5.27 25.27 21.08
C MET A 68 6.09 25.02 19.81
N GLU A 69 7.15 24.22 19.90
CA GLU A 69 7.94 23.83 18.72
C GLU A 69 7.10 23.00 17.74
N ILE A 70 6.36 22.01 18.23
CA ILE A 70 5.45 21.19 17.41
C ILE A 70 4.39 22.07 16.74
N TRP A 71 3.81 23.04 17.43
CA TRP A 71 2.84 23.97 16.86
C TRP A 71 3.44 24.83 15.75
N SER A 72 4.65 25.34 15.92
CA SER A 72 5.32 26.13 14.89
C SER A 72 5.55 25.33 13.61
N GLU A 73 5.89 24.05 13.73
CA GLU A 73 6.08 23.15 12.60
C GLU A 73 4.77 22.78 11.90
N LEU A 74 3.73 22.44 12.65
CA LEU A 74 2.41 22.13 12.08
C LEU A 74 1.85 23.30 11.26
N SER A 75 2.10 24.55 11.69
CA SER A 75 1.66 25.74 10.97
C SER A 75 2.24 25.85 9.57
N THR A 76 3.43 25.30 9.33
CA THR A 76 4.09 25.28 8.01
C THR A 76 3.57 24.19 7.07
N MET A 77 2.88 23.16 7.61
CA MET A 77 2.48 21.96 6.87
C MET A 77 1.15 22.10 6.11
N ASN A 78 0.54 23.28 6.10
CA ASN A 78 -0.73 23.55 5.42
C ASN A 78 -1.84 22.53 5.75
N LEU A 79 -2.00 22.20 7.04
CA LEU A 79 -3.10 21.39 7.56
C LEU A 79 -4.29 22.28 7.93
N ASN A 80 -5.50 21.70 7.93
CA ASN A 80 -6.66 22.33 8.52
C ASN A 80 -6.74 22.08 10.04
N ASN A 81 -7.63 22.80 10.73
CA ASN A 81 -7.74 22.72 12.19
C ASN A 81 -8.02 21.31 12.68
N SER A 82 -8.97 20.57 12.05
CA SER A 82 -9.29 19.21 12.48
C SER A 82 -8.13 18.22 12.29
N GLN A 83 -7.27 18.43 11.29
CA GLN A 83 -6.06 17.63 11.09
C GLN A 83 -4.99 17.99 12.13
N ASN A 84 -4.81 19.28 12.42
CA ASN A 84 -3.89 19.74 13.47
C ASN A 84 -4.33 19.20 14.84
N ASP A 85 -5.59 19.36 15.20
CA ASP A 85 -6.14 18.90 16.47
C ASP A 85 -5.96 17.38 16.64
N ALA A 86 -6.23 16.60 15.59
CA ALA A 86 -6.03 15.15 15.61
C ALA A 86 -4.57 14.77 15.88
N ILE A 87 -3.62 15.43 15.22
CA ILE A 87 -2.17 15.16 15.42
C ILE A 87 -1.74 15.58 16.84
N LEU A 88 -2.13 16.76 17.27
CA LEU A 88 -1.74 17.28 18.60
C LEU A 88 -2.29 16.41 19.73
N ASN A 89 -3.55 15.99 19.64
CA ASN A 89 -4.15 15.10 20.63
C ASN A 89 -3.42 13.73 20.67
N CYS A 90 -3.04 13.18 19.50
CA CYS A 90 -2.24 11.95 19.46
C CYS A 90 -0.87 12.15 20.13
N ILE A 91 -0.18 13.25 19.84
CA ILE A 91 1.13 13.54 20.43
C ILE A 91 1.00 13.82 21.94
N SER A 92 0.00 14.58 22.34
CA SER A 92 -0.26 14.86 23.77
C SER A 92 -0.54 13.57 24.56
N ALA A 93 -1.29 12.63 23.97
CA ALA A 93 -1.52 11.31 24.57
C ALA A 93 -0.22 10.47 24.69
N MET A 94 0.73 10.65 23.78
CA MET A 94 2.04 9.99 23.85
C MET A 94 2.99 10.63 24.88
N LEU A 95 2.92 11.95 25.04
CA LEU A 95 3.76 12.70 25.97
C LEU A 95 3.19 12.71 27.39
N SER A 96 1.89 12.43 27.56
CA SER A 96 1.31 12.29 28.88
C SER A 96 1.94 11.10 29.63
N ASN A 97 2.11 11.23 30.95
CA ASN A 97 2.72 10.19 31.81
C ASN A 97 1.91 8.88 31.87
N SER A 98 0.89 8.70 31.03
CA SER A 98 0.17 7.43 30.87
C SER A 98 1.09 6.40 30.23
N SER A 99 1.15 5.20 30.80
CA SER A 99 2.02 4.12 30.34
C SER A 99 1.69 3.62 28.92
N SER A 100 0.47 3.82 28.44
CA SER A 100 -0.02 3.45 27.11
C SER A 100 -1.20 4.32 26.69
N SER A 101 -1.44 4.44 25.38
CA SER A 101 -2.59 5.15 24.83
C SER A 101 -3.10 4.56 23.52
N VAL A 102 -4.42 4.63 23.30
CA VAL A 102 -5.07 4.31 22.03
C VAL A 102 -5.83 5.53 21.54
N SER A 103 -5.55 5.97 20.33
CA SER A 103 -6.22 7.12 19.70
C SER A 103 -6.94 6.68 18.43
N LEU A 104 -8.16 7.16 18.24
CA LEU A 104 -8.94 6.91 17.03
C LEU A 104 -9.03 8.20 16.19
N ILE A 105 -8.68 8.13 14.92
CA ILE A 105 -8.89 9.21 13.95
C ILE A 105 -9.95 8.75 12.95
N TRP A 106 -11.10 9.41 12.97
CA TRP A 106 -12.17 9.17 12.02
C TRP A 106 -11.98 10.02 10.78
N GLY A 107 -11.68 9.37 9.67
CA GLY A 107 -11.35 10.04 8.42
C GLY A 107 -12.32 9.69 7.30
N PRO A 108 -13.41 10.42 7.11
CA PRO A 108 -14.30 10.30 5.98
C PRO A 108 -13.62 10.42 4.61
N PRO A 109 -14.31 10.11 3.50
CA PRO A 109 -13.73 10.18 2.17
C PRO A 109 -13.26 11.59 1.82
N GLY A 110 -12.00 11.69 1.34
CA GLY A 110 -11.46 12.97 0.87
C GLY A 110 -10.99 13.94 1.95
N THR A 111 -11.01 13.58 3.24
CA THR A 111 -10.63 14.46 4.35
C THR A 111 -9.11 14.52 4.62
N GLY A 112 -8.29 13.87 3.81
CA GLY A 112 -6.84 13.98 3.90
C GLY A 112 -6.19 13.04 4.90
N LYS A 113 -6.78 11.89 5.26
CA LYS A 113 -6.18 10.85 6.12
C LYS A 113 -4.69 10.65 5.85
N THR A 114 -4.33 10.37 4.61
CA THR A 114 -2.93 10.10 4.21
C THR A 114 -2.01 11.29 4.50
N LYS A 115 -2.48 12.53 4.31
CA LYS A 115 -1.71 13.74 4.61
C LYS A 115 -1.50 13.87 6.12
N THR A 116 -2.54 13.66 6.92
CA THR A 116 -2.47 13.67 8.40
C THR A 116 -1.46 12.64 8.91
N ILE A 117 -1.56 11.39 8.43
CA ILE A 117 -0.61 10.32 8.77
C ILE A 117 0.82 10.73 8.39
N THR A 118 1.01 11.26 7.20
CA THR A 118 2.33 11.60 6.67
C THR A 118 3.02 12.68 7.51
N VAL A 119 2.27 13.72 7.92
CA VAL A 119 2.81 14.77 8.79
C VAL A 119 3.11 14.24 10.20
N LEU A 120 2.22 13.43 10.77
CA LEU A 120 2.46 12.75 12.03
C LEU A 120 3.76 11.93 12.00
N LEU A 121 3.96 11.11 10.95
CA LEU A 121 5.16 10.29 10.80
C LEU A 121 6.43 11.13 10.61
N TRP A 122 6.32 12.26 9.93
CA TRP A 122 7.44 13.20 9.77
C TRP A 122 7.85 13.79 11.13
N LEU A 123 6.89 14.20 11.97
CA LEU A 123 7.15 14.65 13.34
C LEU A 123 7.79 13.54 14.19
N MET A 124 7.26 12.31 14.12
CA MET A 124 7.82 11.15 14.84
C MET A 124 9.25 10.86 14.43
N ARG A 125 9.56 10.97 13.14
CA ARG A 125 10.92 10.83 12.62
C ARG A 125 11.84 11.92 13.18
N LYS A 126 11.39 13.17 13.22
CA LYS A 126 12.15 14.32 13.77
C LYS A 126 12.45 14.09 15.24
N GLN A 127 11.47 13.67 16.02
CA GLN A 127 11.59 13.37 17.45
C GLN A 127 12.28 12.01 17.73
N LYS A 128 12.69 11.27 16.70
CA LYS A 128 13.37 9.95 16.79
C LYS A 128 12.52 8.85 17.46
N HIS A 129 11.20 8.97 17.47
CA HIS A 129 10.31 7.92 17.95
C HIS A 129 10.20 6.75 16.99
N GLY A 130 10.45 5.55 17.48
CA GLY A 130 10.31 4.31 16.69
C GLY A 130 8.86 4.04 16.35
N THR A 131 8.52 4.05 15.05
CA THR A 131 7.14 3.95 14.56
C THR A 131 6.96 2.82 13.55
N LEU A 132 5.93 1.99 13.76
CA LEU A 132 5.46 0.99 12.82
C LEU A 132 4.16 1.47 12.16
N THR A 133 4.18 1.63 10.85
CA THR A 133 2.99 2.00 10.06
C THR A 133 2.49 0.80 9.28
N CYS A 134 1.24 0.43 9.53
CA CYS A 134 0.58 -0.71 8.91
C CYS A 134 -0.68 -0.30 8.15
N ALA A 135 -1.01 -1.07 7.10
CA ALA A 135 -2.30 -0.99 6.43
C ALA A 135 -2.74 -2.39 5.96
N PRO A 136 -4.02 -2.60 5.62
CA PRO A 136 -4.51 -3.90 5.16
C PRO A 136 -3.88 -4.36 3.85
N THR A 137 -3.57 -3.43 2.94
CA THR A 137 -3.11 -3.76 1.57
C THR A 137 -1.76 -3.15 1.24
N ASN A 138 -1.05 -3.79 0.30
CA ASN A 138 0.21 -3.26 -0.24
C ASN A 138 0.02 -1.88 -0.89
N LEU A 139 -1.13 -1.65 -1.53
CA LEU A 139 -1.42 -0.37 -2.18
C LEU A 139 -1.53 0.76 -1.16
N ALA A 140 -2.28 0.56 -0.08
CA ALA A 140 -2.41 1.55 0.99
C ALA A 140 -1.05 1.86 1.64
N VAL A 141 -0.25 0.83 1.95
CA VAL A 141 1.11 1.00 2.49
C VAL A 141 1.98 1.81 1.54
N LYS A 142 1.98 1.48 0.23
CA LYS A 142 2.76 2.24 -0.78
C LYS A 142 2.32 3.70 -0.86
N GLN A 143 1.02 3.97 -0.81
CA GLN A 143 0.48 5.32 -0.84
C GLN A 143 0.99 6.18 0.32
N VAL A 144 0.92 5.66 1.56
CA VAL A 144 1.42 6.37 2.73
C VAL A 144 2.94 6.58 2.64
N ALA A 145 3.69 5.54 2.27
CA ALA A 145 5.15 5.61 2.14
C ALA A 145 5.59 6.60 1.04
N SER A 146 4.91 6.64 -0.11
CA SER A 146 5.22 7.57 -1.21
C SER A 146 4.92 9.03 -0.80
N CYS A 147 3.78 9.27 -0.13
CA CYS A 147 3.47 10.59 0.41
C CYS A 147 4.50 11.03 1.47
N PHE A 148 4.92 10.11 2.33
CA PHE A 148 5.95 10.38 3.35
C PHE A 148 7.30 10.75 2.72
N LEU A 149 7.74 10.02 1.69
CA LEU A 149 8.99 10.34 0.98
C LEU A 149 8.93 11.70 0.30
N ARG A 150 7.77 12.04 -0.31
CA ARG A 150 7.58 13.35 -0.93
C ARG A 150 7.68 14.47 0.11
N LEU A 151 6.95 14.34 1.23
CA LEU A 151 7.03 15.33 2.31
C LEU A 151 8.45 15.45 2.88
N SER A 152 9.14 14.32 3.05
CA SER A 152 10.54 14.31 3.54
C SER A 152 11.54 14.94 2.56
N LYS A 153 11.25 14.94 1.25
CA LYS A 153 12.05 15.65 0.24
C LYS A 153 11.75 17.15 0.21
N GLU A 154 10.50 17.52 0.41
CA GLU A 154 10.05 18.93 0.49
C GLU A 154 10.52 19.60 1.79
N ASN A 155 10.61 18.83 2.88
CA ASN A 155 11.04 19.30 4.20
C ASN A 155 12.19 18.41 4.73
N PRO A 156 13.41 18.60 4.22
CA PRO A 156 14.54 17.75 4.60
C PRO A 156 14.91 17.98 6.07
N LEU A 157 15.00 16.89 6.82
CA LEU A 157 15.60 16.89 8.15
C LEU A 157 17.11 16.74 7.97
N ASP A 158 17.90 17.77 8.26
CA ASP A 158 19.39 17.87 8.27
C ASP A 158 20.19 17.08 7.22
N THR A 159 19.68 15.97 6.72
CA THR A 159 20.39 15.13 5.73
C THR A 159 19.44 14.38 4.81
N SER A 160 19.87 14.15 3.60
CA SER A 160 19.24 13.29 2.60
C SER A 160 19.26 11.78 2.95
N CYS A 161 19.68 11.39 4.16
CA CYS A 161 19.74 10.01 4.61
C CYS A 161 18.33 9.42 4.80
N LEU A 162 18.06 8.31 4.15
CA LEU A 162 16.82 7.53 4.30
C LEU A 162 17.08 6.17 4.98
N GLY A 163 18.25 5.99 5.60
CA GLY A 163 18.62 4.74 6.25
C GLY A 163 17.69 4.31 7.37
N ASP A 164 17.09 5.26 8.06
CA ASP A 164 16.15 5.09 9.17
C ASP A 164 14.71 4.78 8.73
N VAL A 165 14.40 4.87 7.43
CA VAL A 165 13.06 4.60 6.85
C VAL A 165 13.08 3.31 6.08
N LEU A 166 12.13 2.40 6.33
CA LEU A 166 12.09 1.08 5.73
C LEU A 166 10.69 0.71 5.26
N LEU A 167 10.60 0.25 4.01
CA LEU A 167 9.40 -0.38 3.46
C LEU A 167 9.68 -1.86 3.20
N PHE A 168 8.80 -2.76 3.65
CA PHE A 168 8.92 -4.16 3.29
C PHE A 168 7.59 -4.88 3.08
N GLY A 169 7.63 -5.92 2.25
CA GLY A 169 6.48 -6.74 1.89
C GLY A 169 6.89 -7.89 0.98
N ASN A 170 5.89 -8.57 0.41
CA ASN A 170 6.14 -9.61 -0.59
C ASN A 170 6.61 -8.98 -1.91
N LYS A 171 7.78 -9.40 -2.41
CA LYS A 171 8.41 -8.84 -3.62
C LYS A 171 7.48 -8.87 -4.84
N HIS A 172 6.81 -9.99 -5.07
CA HIS A 172 5.96 -10.19 -6.26
C HIS A 172 4.63 -9.43 -6.18
N ARG A 173 4.12 -9.17 -4.97
CA ARG A 173 2.85 -8.47 -4.75
C ARG A 173 3.01 -6.97 -4.54
N MET A 174 4.20 -6.54 -4.08
CA MET A 174 4.42 -5.13 -3.74
C MET A 174 4.55 -4.25 -4.99
N CYS A 175 5.16 -4.75 -6.09
CA CYS A 175 5.38 -4.02 -7.34
C CYS A 175 5.83 -2.57 -7.08
N VAL A 176 7.03 -2.43 -6.49
CA VAL A 176 7.54 -1.16 -5.98
C VAL A 176 7.98 -0.28 -7.14
N GLU A 177 7.49 0.95 -7.18
CA GLU A 177 7.86 2.01 -8.14
C GLU A 177 9.23 2.62 -7.79
N ASP A 178 9.83 3.39 -8.70
CA ASP A 178 11.24 3.80 -8.59
C ASP A 178 11.56 4.66 -7.36
N ASP A 179 10.64 5.54 -6.95
CA ASP A 179 10.80 6.39 -5.76
C ASP A 179 10.86 5.57 -4.46
N LEU A 180 10.03 4.52 -4.36
CA LEU A 180 9.98 3.64 -3.19
C LEU A 180 11.13 2.62 -3.13
N LYS A 181 11.87 2.38 -4.22
CA LYS A 181 13.04 1.48 -4.24
C LYS A 181 14.13 1.95 -3.27
N GLU A 182 14.21 3.23 -2.99
CA GLU A 182 15.18 3.81 -2.07
C GLU A 182 15.02 3.29 -0.63
N ILE A 183 13.78 3.08 -0.19
CA ILE A 183 13.44 2.60 1.16
C ILE A 183 13.03 1.13 1.18
N TYR A 184 12.92 0.48 0.01
CA TYR A 184 12.47 -0.91 -0.05
C TYR A 184 13.55 -1.87 0.41
N LEU A 185 13.25 -2.68 1.43
CA LEU A 185 14.20 -3.59 2.09
C LEU A 185 14.96 -4.49 1.13
N HIS A 186 14.29 -5.06 0.12
CA HIS A 186 14.96 -5.97 -0.82
C HIS A 186 16.05 -5.27 -1.64
N ASP A 187 15.78 -4.06 -2.12
CA ASP A 187 16.74 -3.28 -2.90
C ASP A 187 17.86 -2.71 -2.01
N ARG A 188 17.54 -2.28 -0.78
CA ARG A 188 18.54 -1.87 0.22
C ARG A 188 19.50 -2.99 0.56
N VAL A 189 18.99 -4.20 0.83
CA VAL A 189 19.84 -5.38 1.09
C VAL A 189 20.77 -5.66 -0.09
N ARG A 190 20.29 -5.53 -1.34
CA ARG A 190 21.11 -5.74 -2.54
C ARG A 190 22.23 -4.69 -2.65
N LYS A 191 21.96 -3.42 -2.35
CA LYS A 191 22.95 -2.34 -2.36
C LYS A 191 23.97 -2.51 -1.23
N LEU A 192 23.53 -2.78 -0.01
CA LEU A 192 24.39 -2.95 1.15
C LEU A 192 25.20 -4.25 1.12
N LEU A 193 24.76 -5.27 0.37
CA LEU A 193 25.53 -6.50 0.17
C LEU A 193 26.91 -6.23 -0.42
N VAL A 194 26.99 -5.32 -1.38
CA VAL A 194 28.27 -4.90 -1.98
C VAL A 194 29.08 -4.07 -0.98
N CYS A 195 28.43 -3.19 -0.22
CA CYS A 195 29.11 -2.31 0.73
C CYS A 195 29.64 -3.05 1.97
N PHE A 196 29.02 -4.15 2.39
CA PHE A 196 29.42 -4.93 3.56
C PHE A 196 30.26 -6.16 3.23
N ALA A 197 30.53 -6.42 1.94
CA ALA A 197 31.32 -7.58 1.52
C ALA A 197 32.74 -7.54 2.13
N PRO A 198 33.27 -8.66 2.66
CA PRO A 198 34.57 -8.68 3.34
C PRO A 198 35.73 -8.23 2.46
N LEU A 199 35.73 -8.62 1.17
CA LEU A 199 36.83 -8.40 0.25
C LEU A 199 36.71 -7.16 -0.66
N THR A 200 35.55 -6.53 -0.74
CA THR A 200 35.28 -5.41 -1.65
C THR A 200 34.45 -4.30 -0.99
N GLY A 201 34.02 -4.49 0.25
CA GLY A 201 33.15 -3.54 0.96
C GLY A 201 33.93 -2.39 1.61
N TRP A 202 33.23 -1.67 2.49
CA TRP A 202 33.69 -0.42 3.09
C TRP A 202 35.05 -0.54 3.77
N ARG A 203 35.29 -1.64 4.52
CA ARG A 203 36.54 -1.83 5.26
C ARG A 203 37.72 -2.05 4.29
N HIS A 204 37.49 -2.87 3.24
CA HIS A 204 38.50 -3.06 2.18
C HIS A 204 38.82 -1.77 1.45
N CYS A 205 37.80 -0.98 1.07
CA CYS A 205 38.00 0.31 0.40
C CYS A 205 38.82 1.28 1.24
N LEU A 206 38.53 1.39 2.57
CA LEU A 206 39.34 2.21 3.47
C LEU A 206 40.75 1.68 3.60
N SER A 207 40.94 0.38 3.81
CA SER A 207 42.27 -0.23 3.97
C SER A 207 43.10 -0.09 2.71
N SER A 208 42.53 -0.30 1.52
CA SER A 208 43.20 -0.15 0.24
C SER A 208 43.62 1.28 -0.03
N MET A 209 42.77 2.26 0.33
CA MET A 209 43.09 3.68 0.19
C MET A 209 44.19 4.09 1.19
N TYR A 210 44.10 3.62 2.44
CA TYR A 210 45.09 3.86 3.47
C TYR A 210 46.44 3.31 3.04
N ASP A 211 46.50 2.03 2.66
CA ASP A 211 47.73 1.38 2.23
C ASP A 211 48.35 2.02 0.97
N PHE A 212 47.53 2.43 0.02
CA PHE A 212 48.00 3.19 -1.15
C PHE A 212 48.59 4.54 -0.76
N LEU A 213 47.90 5.34 0.08
CA LEU A 213 48.41 6.66 0.48
C LEU A 213 49.65 6.55 1.38
N GLU A 214 49.74 5.52 2.23
CA GLU A 214 50.89 5.30 3.13
C GLU A 214 52.10 4.69 2.40
N ASN A 215 51.88 3.59 1.68
CA ASN A 215 52.94 2.75 1.12
C ASN A 215 53.02 2.82 -0.41
N GLY A 216 52.36 3.78 -1.07
CA GLY A 216 52.24 3.80 -2.53
C GLY A 216 53.58 3.84 -3.30
N TYR A 217 54.61 4.49 -2.77
CA TYR A 217 55.93 4.49 -3.40
C TYR A 217 56.62 3.11 -3.29
N SER A 218 56.53 2.45 -2.14
CA SER A 218 57.07 1.10 -1.96
C SER A 218 56.31 0.07 -2.81
N GLN A 219 55.01 0.25 -2.99
CA GLN A 219 54.21 -0.59 -3.90
C GLN A 219 54.61 -0.39 -5.35
N TYR A 220 54.90 0.84 -5.75
CA TYR A 220 55.42 1.15 -7.10
C TYR A 220 56.77 0.50 -7.37
N LEU A 221 57.72 0.54 -6.42
CA LEU A 221 59.02 -0.09 -6.59
C LEU A 221 58.87 -1.58 -6.86
N ARG A 222 58.12 -2.31 -6.05
CA ARG A 222 57.81 -3.74 -6.27
C ARG A 222 57.14 -3.98 -7.64
N TYR A 223 56.12 -3.19 -7.98
CA TYR A 223 55.47 -3.29 -9.28
C TYR A 223 56.40 -3.03 -10.44
N SER A 224 57.33 -2.07 -10.29
CA SER A 224 58.31 -1.71 -11.29
C SER A 224 59.38 -2.80 -11.50
N GLU A 225 59.76 -3.56 -10.44
CA GLU A 225 60.70 -4.69 -10.51
C GLU A 225 60.08 -5.89 -11.29
N GLU A 226 58.77 -6.08 -11.22
CA GLU A 226 58.08 -7.15 -11.94
C GLU A 226 57.87 -6.86 -13.44
N GLN A 227 58.10 -5.61 -13.92
CA GLN A 227 57.92 -5.21 -15.32
C GLN A 227 59.24 -5.29 -16.10
N LYS A 228 59.18 -5.64 -17.40
CA LYS A 228 60.32 -5.53 -18.32
C LYS A 228 60.72 -4.06 -18.47
N GLU A 229 62.01 -3.80 -18.64
CA GLU A 229 62.58 -2.43 -18.67
C GLU A 229 61.92 -1.49 -19.67
N GLU A 230 61.52 -2.01 -20.85
CA GLU A 230 60.87 -1.25 -21.92
C GLU A 230 59.44 -0.74 -21.55
N ASN A 231 58.78 -1.29 -20.52
CA ASN A 231 57.41 -1.03 -20.15
C ASN A 231 57.23 -0.46 -18.74
N LYS A 232 58.29 0.05 -18.11
CA LYS A 232 58.21 0.62 -16.75
C LYS A 232 57.44 1.95 -16.75
N PRO A 233 56.20 2.01 -16.16
CA PRO A 233 55.48 3.26 -16.08
C PRO A 233 56.11 4.21 -15.07
N SER A 234 56.01 5.52 -15.31
CA SER A 234 56.47 6.51 -14.33
C SER A 234 55.61 6.39 -13.03
N PHE A 235 56.20 6.79 -11.90
CA PHE A 235 55.49 6.79 -10.61
C PHE A 235 54.21 7.63 -10.67
N LEU A 236 54.22 8.74 -11.38
CA LEU A 236 53.03 9.57 -11.60
C LEU A 236 51.93 8.79 -12.37
N HIS A 237 52.33 8.04 -13.40
CA HIS A 237 51.36 7.23 -14.16
C HIS A 237 50.77 6.10 -13.28
N TYR A 238 51.60 5.44 -12.50
CA TYR A 238 51.21 4.40 -11.56
C TYR A 238 50.21 4.94 -10.52
N THR A 239 50.51 6.08 -9.88
CA THR A 239 49.64 6.67 -8.85
C THR A 239 48.32 7.10 -9.42
N ARG A 240 48.25 7.71 -10.61
CA ARG A 240 47.01 8.08 -11.30
C ARG A 240 46.18 6.86 -11.62
N LYS A 241 46.77 5.85 -12.23
CA LYS A 241 46.04 4.61 -12.57
C LYS A 241 45.52 3.90 -11.34
N LYS A 242 46.25 3.85 -10.24
CA LYS A 242 45.86 3.24 -8.99
C LYS A 242 44.72 4.02 -8.32
N LEU A 243 44.78 5.34 -8.30
CA LEU A 243 43.76 6.21 -7.73
C LEU A 243 42.46 6.16 -8.55
N ASP A 244 42.55 6.09 -9.88
CA ASP A 244 41.39 5.97 -10.78
C ASP A 244 40.60 4.66 -10.55
N VAL A 245 41.21 3.64 -9.93
CA VAL A 245 40.54 2.39 -9.53
C VAL A 245 39.98 2.48 -8.12
N ILE A 246 40.80 2.86 -7.13
CA ILE A 246 40.44 2.78 -5.70
C ILE A 246 39.43 3.87 -5.30
N TYR A 247 39.60 5.10 -5.78
CA TYR A 247 38.80 6.23 -5.34
C TYR A 247 37.31 6.13 -5.77
N PRO A 248 36.98 5.79 -7.03
CA PRO A 248 35.59 5.63 -7.43
C PRO A 248 34.83 4.52 -6.65
N GLU A 249 35.54 3.42 -6.32
CA GLU A 249 34.93 2.33 -5.53
C GLU A 249 34.67 2.77 -4.10
N LEU A 250 35.61 3.42 -3.44
CA LEU A 250 35.45 4.00 -2.11
C LEU A 250 34.29 5.02 -2.11
N ARG A 251 34.31 5.97 -3.05
CA ARG A 251 33.28 6.99 -3.17
C ARG A 251 31.89 6.39 -3.38
N ARG A 252 31.75 5.40 -4.26
CA ARG A 252 30.50 4.69 -4.49
C ARG A 252 30.01 3.97 -3.25
N CYS A 253 30.90 3.25 -2.56
CA CYS A 253 30.58 2.51 -1.34
C CYS A 253 30.08 3.46 -0.25
N PHE A 254 30.81 4.53 0.03
CA PHE A 254 30.43 5.47 1.09
C PHE A 254 29.18 6.30 0.75
N LYS A 255 28.97 6.70 -0.51
CA LYS A 255 27.72 7.30 -0.93
C LYS A 255 26.51 6.39 -0.66
N GLN A 256 26.64 5.08 -0.91
CA GLN A 256 25.57 4.11 -0.59
C GLN A 256 25.37 3.95 0.92
N LEU A 257 26.45 3.92 1.70
CA LEU A 257 26.38 3.83 3.16
C LEU A 257 25.71 5.06 3.76
N LEU A 258 26.15 6.27 3.40
CA LEU A 258 25.58 7.52 3.89
C LEU A 258 24.09 7.66 3.58
N PHE A 259 23.62 7.11 2.47
CA PHE A 259 22.22 7.16 2.06
C PHE A 259 21.36 6.08 2.72
N HIS A 260 21.88 4.84 2.87
CA HIS A 260 21.10 3.67 3.25
C HIS A 260 21.29 3.20 4.69
N VAL A 261 22.28 3.72 5.41
CA VAL A 261 22.54 3.41 6.81
C VAL A 261 22.19 4.63 7.67
N PRO A 262 21.40 4.46 8.75
CA PRO A 262 21.05 5.57 9.63
C PRO A 262 22.28 6.25 10.23
N LYS A 263 22.22 7.58 10.39
CA LYS A 263 23.28 8.34 11.07
C LYS A 263 23.59 7.77 12.46
N SER A 264 22.58 7.29 13.18
CA SER A 264 22.73 6.67 14.51
C SER A 264 23.64 5.44 14.52
N CYS A 265 23.71 4.69 13.39
CA CYS A 265 24.60 3.53 13.24
C CYS A 265 26.03 3.92 12.83
N ILE A 266 26.17 5.00 12.07
CA ILE A 266 27.48 5.52 11.64
C ILE A 266 28.12 6.36 12.75
N LEU A 267 27.34 7.03 13.58
CA LEU A 267 27.62 8.12 14.51
C LEU A 267 27.94 9.43 13.76
N GLU A 268 27.52 10.55 14.33
CA GLU A 268 27.61 11.86 13.67
C GLU A 268 29.06 12.28 13.36
N VAL A 269 29.97 12.01 14.29
CA VAL A 269 31.40 12.26 14.11
C VAL A 269 31.96 11.50 12.90
N ASN A 270 31.64 10.20 12.80
CA ASN A 270 32.09 9.38 11.67
C ASN A 270 31.43 9.79 10.35
N TYR A 271 30.17 10.22 10.41
CA TYR A 271 29.44 10.74 9.24
C TYR A 271 30.14 11.96 8.66
N ASN A 272 30.51 12.93 9.50
CA ASN A 272 31.22 14.13 9.10
C ASN A 272 32.65 13.81 8.62
N ASN A 273 33.34 12.90 9.28
CA ASN A 273 34.68 12.42 8.86
C ASN A 273 34.63 11.76 7.49
N ILE A 274 33.57 11.00 7.16
CA ILE A 274 33.41 10.40 5.83
C ILE A 274 33.23 11.48 4.77
N ILE A 275 32.41 12.51 5.03
CA ILE A 275 32.20 13.62 4.10
C ILE A 275 33.52 14.35 3.87
N SER A 276 34.22 14.75 4.95
CA SER A 276 35.50 15.43 4.86
C SER A 276 36.57 14.61 4.14
N LEU A 277 36.57 13.28 4.38
CA LEU A 277 37.48 12.38 3.65
C LEU A 277 37.20 12.37 2.15
N LEU A 278 35.93 12.29 1.75
CA LEU A 278 35.57 12.27 0.32
C LEU A 278 35.93 13.60 -0.37
N GLU A 279 35.76 14.73 0.30
CA GLU A 279 36.15 16.05 -0.19
C GLU A 279 37.71 16.15 -0.34
N LEU A 280 38.44 15.77 0.70
CA LEU A 280 39.93 15.79 0.67
C LEU A 280 40.49 14.84 -0.38
N LEU A 281 39.88 13.67 -0.61
CA LEU A 281 40.32 12.75 -1.67
C LEU A 281 40.03 13.29 -3.07
N GLU A 282 38.94 14.03 -3.25
CA GLU A 282 38.64 14.74 -4.51
C GLU A 282 39.67 15.84 -4.78
N ASP A 283 40.00 16.62 -3.74
CA ASP A 283 41.04 17.65 -3.80
C ASP A 283 42.42 17.02 -4.12
N PHE A 284 42.79 15.94 -3.43
CA PHE A 284 44.01 15.19 -3.68
C PHE A 284 44.09 14.70 -5.14
N ASN A 285 43.04 14.10 -5.66
CA ASN A 285 42.96 13.64 -7.04
C ASN A 285 43.09 14.80 -8.04
N THR A 286 42.47 15.93 -7.77
CA THR A 286 42.52 17.11 -8.63
C THR A 286 43.92 17.73 -8.64
N LEU A 287 44.51 17.89 -7.47
CA LEU A 287 45.88 18.44 -7.32
C LEU A 287 46.92 17.51 -7.96
N GLN A 288 46.83 16.20 -7.76
CA GLN A 288 47.73 15.22 -8.37
C GLN A 288 47.72 15.27 -9.91
N ARG A 289 46.59 15.54 -10.53
CA ARG A 289 46.47 15.66 -11.98
C ARG A 289 47.23 16.89 -12.54
N LYS A 290 47.45 17.91 -11.71
CA LYS A 290 48.16 19.15 -12.04
C LYS A 290 49.67 19.13 -11.73
N THR A 291 50.18 18.06 -11.09
CA THR A 291 51.59 17.96 -10.64
C THR A 291 52.45 17.18 -11.59
N THR A 292 53.79 17.38 -11.47
CA THR A 292 54.86 16.64 -12.19
C THR A 292 55.24 15.33 -11.48
N GLY A 293 55.96 14.45 -12.17
CA GLY A 293 56.37 13.15 -11.61
C GLY A 293 57.35 13.28 -10.45
N ILE A 294 58.22 14.29 -10.44
CA ILE A 294 59.19 14.53 -9.35
C ILE A 294 58.48 15.01 -8.11
N GLU A 295 57.55 15.97 -8.25
CA GLU A 295 56.78 16.52 -7.15
C GLU A 295 55.94 15.45 -6.42
N ILE A 296 55.33 14.53 -7.17
CA ILE A 296 54.47 13.50 -6.55
C ILE A 296 55.29 12.47 -5.76
N LYS A 297 56.53 12.15 -6.20
CA LYS A 297 57.46 11.27 -5.47
C LYS A 297 57.81 11.87 -4.11
N GLU A 298 58.11 13.15 -4.05
CA GLU A 298 58.41 13.86 -2.81
C GLU A 298 57.24 13.83 -1.83
N VAL A 299 55.98 14.00 -2.31
CA VAL A 299 54.79 13.89 -1.47
C VAL A 299 54.70 12.53 -0.75
N PHE A 300 55.03 11.42 -1.42
CA PHE A 300 54.93 10.08 -0.83
C PHE A 300 56.15 9.69 0.04
N LEU A 301 57.29 10.32 -0.13
CA LEU A 301 58.49 10.10 0.69
C LEU A 301 58.42 10.81 2.04
N TYR A 302 57.66 11.90 2.16
CA TYR A 302 57.48 12.61 3.42
C TYR A 302 56.50 11.91 4.34
N LYS A 303 56.94 11.55 5.57
CA LYS A 303 56.10 10.92 6.61
C LYS A 303 55.42 11.92 7.54
N ASP A 304 56.02 13.12 7.68
CA ASP A 304 55.50 14.19 8.57
C ASP A 304 55.38 15.52 7.82
N VAL A 305 54.50 16.41 8.34
CA VAL A 305 54.40 17.79 7.81
C VAL A 305 55.76 18.48 7.96
N PRO A 306 56.41 18.98 6.89
CA PRO A 306 57.70 19.62 7.00
C PRO A 306 57.69 20.73 8.03
N ARG A 307 58.65 20.72 9.00
CA ARG A 307 58.81 21.82 9.95
C ARG A 307 59.16 23.10 9.19
N LYS A 308 58.78 24.26 9.71
CA LYS A 308 58.95 25.58 9.06
C LYS A 308 60.33 25.86 8.50
N SER A 309 61.37 25.25 9.06
CA SER A 309 62.79 25.42 8.66
C SER A 309 63.14 24.75 7.34
N SER A 310 62.42 23.74 6.85
CA SER A 310 62.68 23.03 5.59
C SER A 310 61.73 23.44 4.43
N MET A 311 60.84 24.38 4.68
CA MET A 311 59.81 24.82 3.71
C MET A 311 60.36 25.67 2.55
N GLY A 312 61.59 26.22 2.64
CA GLY A 312 62.09 27.15 1.64
C GLY A 312 62.44 26.57 0.26
N PHE A 313 62.51 25.26 0.11
CA PHE A 313 62.94 24.57 -1.12
C PHE A 313 61.84 23.77 -1.84
N LEU A 314 60.65 23.60 -1.26
CA LEU A 314 59.60 22.80 -1.87
C LEU A 314 58.52 23.67 -2.55
N PRO A 315 58.05 23.29 -3.77
CA PRO A 315 56.93 23.98 -4.41
C PRO A 315 55.68 23.99 -3.51
N LYS A 316 54.95 25.11 -3.53
CA LYS A 316 53.72 25.27 -2.76
C LYS A 316 52.71 24.14 -3.05
N THR A 317 52.69 23.62 -4.28
CA THR A 317 51.84 22.48 -4.71
C THR A 317 52.17 21.21 -3.93
N VAL A 318 53.48 20.85 -3.78
CA VAL A 318 53.95 19.68 -3.03
C VAL A 318 53.52 19.75 -1.57
N ILE A 319 53.67 20.92 -0.96
CA ILE A 319 53.28 21.15 0.44
C ILE A 319 51.79 20.98 0.60
N THR A 320 50.99 21.51 -0.30
CA THR A 320 49.51 21.41 -0.22
C THR A 320 49.08 19.96 -0.39
N ILE A 321 49.59 19.24 -1.39
CA ILE A 321 49.24 17.82 -1.61
C ILE A 321 49.67 16.95 -0.44
N GLY A 322 50.89 17.19 0.09
CA GLY A 322 51.44 16.49 1.25
C GLY A 322 50.52 16.66 2.50
N LYS A 323 50.10 17.89 2.79
CA LYS A 323 49.15 18.18 3.87
C LYS A 323 47.79 17.48 3.66
N THR A 324 47.27 17.51 2.44
CA THR A 324 46.01 16.83 2.10
C THR A 324 46.15 15.33 2.27
N ARG A 325 47.28 14.72 1.81
CA ARG A 325 47.57 13.30 2.02
C ARG A 325 47.58 12.92 3.49
N ILE A 326 48.29 13.69 4.35
CA ILE A 326 48.39 13.43 5.79
C ILE A 326 47.00 13.48 6.45
N LYS A 327 46.20 14.51 6.13
CA LYS A 327 44.82 14.59 6.64
C LYS A 327 43.98 13.42 6.20
N CYS A 328 44.07 12.98 4.94
CA CYS A 328 43.40 11.77 4.46
C CYS A 328 43.82 10.54 5.27
N LEU A 329 45.11 10.34 5.53
CA LEU A 329 45.61 9.21 6.32
C LEU A 329 45.12 9.22 7.76
N GLU A 330 45.05 10.37 8.41
CA GLU A 330 44.50 10.53 9.75
C GLU A 330 43.00 10.13 9.79
N LEU A 331 42.19 10.64 8.86
CA LEU A 331 40.79 10.31 8.75
C LEU A 331 40.56 8.84 8.42
N LEU A 332 41.32 8.26 7.51
CA LEU A 332 41.27 6.85 7.14
C LEU A 332 41.58 5.95 8.34
N LYS A 333 42.65 6.27 9.11
CA LYS A 333 43.04 5.55 10.32
C LYS A 333 41.92 5.64 11.40
N MET A 334 41.38 6.83 11.58
CA MET A 334 40.25 7.05 12.52
C MET A 334 39.02 6.25 12.12
N LEU A 335 38.59 6.29 10.86
CA LEU A 335 37.43 5.56 10.37
C LEU A 335 37.65 4.04 10.45
N LEU A 336 38.83 3.52 10.16
CA LEU A 336 39.15 2.10 10.29
C LEU A 336 39.04 1.59 11.75
N SER A 337 39.32 2.46 12.74
CA SER A 337 39.26 2.11 14.17
C SER A 337 37.85 2.32 14.76
N CYS A 338 37.13 3.37 14.35
CA CYS A 338 35.90 3.80 15.02
C CYS A 338 34.62 3.35 14.31
N LEU A 339 34.66 3.07 13.00
CA LEU A 339 33.47 2.69 12.25
C LEU A 339 33.10 1.22 12.51
N LYS A 340 31.92 1.00 13.12
CA LYS A 340 31.42 -0.32 13.52
C LYS A 340 30.24 -0.73 12.65
N LEU A 341 30.48 -0.98 11.37
CA LEU A 341 29.46 -1.48 10.45
C LEU A 341 29.67 -2.98 10.17
N PRO A 342 28.62 -3.70 9.76
CA PRO A 342 28.73 -5.11 9.43
C PRO A 342 29.77 -5.38 8.33
N ILE A 343 30.43 -6.53 8.46
CA ILE A 343 31.30 -7.11 7.43
C ILE A 343 30.75 -8.50 7.15
N THR A 344 29.98 -8.65 6.07
CA THR A 344 29.29 -9.90 5.79
C THR A 344 28.80 -9.98 4.35
N SER A 345 28.78 -11.19 3.80
CA SER A 345 28.12 -11.53 2.54
C SER A 345 26.73 -12.19 2.74
N SER A 346 26.26 -12.26 3.99
CA SER A 346 24.97 -12.86 4.33
C SER A 346 23.82 -11.88 4.12
N LYS A 347 22.96 -12.16 3.14
CA LYS A 347 21.72 -11.38 2.92
C LYS A 347 20.78 -11.38 4.15
N ARG A 348 20.83 -12.45 4.95
CA ARG A 348 20.02 -12.56 6.17
C ARG A 348 20.50 -11.56 7.21
N THR A 349 21.79 -11.53 7.51
CA THR A 349 22.39 -10.61 8.48
C THR A 349 22.19 -9.14 8.08
N ILE A 350 22.33 -8.83 6.77
CA ILE A 350 22.09 -7.46 6.27
C ILE A 350 20.62 -7.09 6.42
N ARG A 351 19.68 -8.03 6.17
CA ARG A 351 18.25 -7.81 6.38
C ARG A 351 17.95 -7.52 7.86
N GLU A 352 18.50 -8.30 8.76
CA GLU A 352 18.35 -8.12 10.21
C GLU A 352 18.90 -6.76 10.62
N PHE A 353 20.10 -6.39 10.18
CA PHE A 353 20.67 -5.05 10.39
C PHE A 353 19.73 -3.92 9.91
N CYS A 354 19.21 -4.00 8.68
CA CYS A 354 18.28 -3.00 8.15
C CYS A 354 16.99 -2.90 8.98
N MET A 355 16.46 -4.04 9.43
CA MET A 355 15.24 -4.08 10.26
C MET A 355 15.48 -3.50 11.64
N GLU A 356 16.62 -3.77 12.25
CA GLU A 356 16.99 -3.27 13.58
C GLU A 356 17.37 -1.80 13.57
N SER A 357 17.98 -1.31 12.52
CA SER A 357 18.43 0.08 12.43
C SER A 357 17.33 1.07 12.05
N ALA A 358 16.24 0.64 11.37
CA ALA A 358 15.17 1.54 10.94
C ALA A 358 14.35 2.07 12.13
N SER A 359 13.97 3.36 12.11
CA SER A 359 13.04 3.96 13.09
C SER A 359 11.62 4.07 12.55
N ILE A 360 11.44 4.31 11.25
CA ILE A 360 10.13 4.35 10.59
C ILE A 360 9.99 3.14 9.68
N ILE A 361 9.00 2.30 9.97
CA ILE A 361 8.79 1.05 9.21
C ILE A 361 7.40 1.03 8.59
N PHE A 362 7.33 0.75 7.28
CA PHE A 362 6.10 0.58 6.53
C PHE A 362 5.92 -0.88 6.11
N CYS A 363 4.76 -1.49 6.42
CA CYS A 363 4.42 -2.83 5.96
C CYS A 363 2.91 -3.09 6.04
N THR A 364 2.44 -4.20 5.45
CA THR A 364 1.07 -4.63 5.70
C THR A 364 0.94 -5.23 7.10
N VAL A 365 -0.26 -5.13 7.68
CA VAL A 365 -0.57 -5.71 9.01
C VAL A 365 -0.10 -7.16 9.10
N SER A 366 -0.42 -8.01 8.13
CA SER A 366 0.06 -9.38 8.11
C SER A 366 1.58 -9.50 8.04
N SER A 367 2.28 -8.59 7.31
CA SER A 367 3.74 -8.60 7.18
C SER A 367 4.46 -8.16 8.47
N SER A 368 3.82 -7.39 9.34
CA SER A 368 4.39 -6.95 10.62
C SER A 368 4.87 -8.10 11.50
N SER A 369 4.32 -9.31 11.28
CA SER A 369 4.80 -10.55 11.92
C SER A 369 6.29 -10.84 11.72
N LYS A 370 6.94 -10.20 10.74
CA LYS A 370 8.37 -10.34 10.43
C LYS A 370 9.25 -9.32 11.15
N VAL A 371 8.67 -8.34 11.82
CA VAL A 371 9.41 -7.40 12.66
C VAL A 371 9.89 -8.14 13.89
N THR A 372 11.18 -8.00 14.22
CA THR A 372 11.80 -8.69 15.34
C THR A 372 11.28 -8.17 16.67
N SER A 373 11.10 -9.05 17.65
CA SER A 373 10.58 -8.69 18.99
C SER A 373 11.52 -7.76 19.77
N ASN A 374 12.80 -7.74 19.43
CA ASN A 374 13.80 -6.89 20.11
C ASN A 374 13.79 -5.44 19.61
N LYS A 375 13.02 -5.15 18.56
CA LYS A 375 12.93 -3.80 18.00
C LYS A 375 12.15 -2.89 18.93
N LYS A 376 12.76 -1.77 19.33
CA LYS A 376 12.12 -0.71 20.14
C LYS A 376 11.26 0.19 19.25
N LEU A 377 10.05 -0.25 18.93
CA LEU A 377 9.04 0.56 18.26
C LEU A 377 7.99 0.90 19.31
N GLU A 378 7.79 2.18 19.59
CA GLU A 378 6.89 2.66 20.64
C GLU A 378 5.49 2.98 20.14
N LEU A 379 5.39 3.39 18.85
CA LEU A 379 4.15 3.79 18.21
C LEU A 379 3.74 2.82 17.09
N LEU A 380 2.49 2.41 17.12
CA LEU A 380 1.81 1.73 16.01
C LEU A 380 0.82 2.70 15.35
N VAL A 381 0.93 2.89 14.03
CA VAL A 381 -0.05 3.61 13.22
C VAL A 381 -0.71 2.61 12.27
N VAL A 382 -2.02 2.52 12.27
CA VAL A 382 -2.79 1.63 11.39
C VAL A 382 -3.70 2.47 10.50
N ASP A 383 -3.35 2.54 9.21
CA ASP A 383 -4.20 3.17 8.18
C ASP A 383 -5.27 2.19 7.70
N GLU A 384 -6.44 2.71 7.33
CA GLU A 384 -7.63 1.93 6.94
C GLU A 384 -8.00 0.85 7.99
N ALA A 385 -7.90 1.21 9.29
CA ALA A 385 -8.10 0.31 10.40
C ALA A 385 -9.53 -0.31 10.44
N ALA A 386 -10.52 0.39 9.89
CA ALA A 386 -11.89 -0.12 9.79
C ALA A 386 -12.04 -1.28 8.81
N GLN A 387 -11.09 -1.49 7.90
CA GLN A 387 -11.09 -2.59 6.92
C GLN A 387 -10.39 -3.87 7.43
N LEU A 388 -9.85 -3.85 8.65
CA LEU A 388 -9.18 -4.99 9.27
C LEU A 388 -10.12 -5.73 10.21
N LYS A 389 -10.08 -7.05 10.20
CA LYS A 389 -10.68 -7.82 11.30
C LYS A 389 -9.92 -7.54 12.58
N GLU A 390 -10.63 -7.49 13.69
CA GLU A 390 -9.99 -7.21 14.99
C GLU A 390 -8.81 -8.17 15.28
N CYS A 391 -8.97 -9.45 14.98
CA CYS A 391 -7.92 -10.45 15.16
C CYS A 391 -6.67 -10.20 14.28
N GLU A 392 -6.81 -9.54 13.13
CA GLU A 392 -5.66 -9.18 12.29
C GLU A 392 -4.84 -8.05 12.93
N THR A 393 -5.49 -7.10 13.60
CA THR A 393 -4.82 -6.01 14.31
C THR A 393 -3.94 -6.48 15.46
N LEU A 394 -4.18 -7.67 16.01
CA LEU A 394 -3.31 -8.29 17.02
C LEU A 394 -1.90 -8.59 16.51
N ILE A 395 -1.72 -8.79 15.18
CA ILE A 395 -0.42 -9.15 14.62
C ILE A 395 0.65 -8.10 14.91
N PRO A 396 0.47 -6.79 14.61
CA PRO A 396 1.43 -5.76 14.99
C PRO A 396 1.45 -5.49 16.50
N LEU A 397 0.31 -5.60 17.20
CA LEU A 397 0.20 -5.33 18.64
C LEU A 397 1.04 -6.27 19.53
N ARG A 398 1.49 -7.42 18.99
CA ARG A 398 2.37 -8.33 19.71
C ARG A 398 3.78 -7.77 20.02
N LEU A 399 4.19 -6.68 19.39
CA LEU A 399 5.51 -6.09 19.61
C LEU A 399 5.61 -5.53 21.04
N PRO A 400 6.57 -5.99 21.86
CA PRO A 400 6.56 -5.73 23.30
C PRO A 400 6.88 -4.30 23.70
N ALA A 401 7.53 -3.53 22.82
CA ALA A 401 7.91 -2.15 23.08
C ALA A 401 6.83 -1.13 22.72
N LEU A 402 5.72 -1.57 22.10
CA LEU A 402 4.62 -0.67 21.75
C LEU A 402 3.92 -0.15 23.01
N LYS A 403 3.79 1.16 23.08
CA LYS A 403 3.06 1.88 24.14
C LYS A 403 1.82 2.56 23.59
N HIS A 404 1.89 3.04 22.35
CA HIS A 404 0.86 3.86 21.76
C HIS A 404 0.36 3.26 20.45
N ALA A 405 -0.95 3.33 20.21
CA ALA A 405 -1.58 2.90 18.99
C ALA A 405 -2.52 3.99 18.44
N ILE A 406 -2.33 4.37 17.18
CA ILE A 406 -3.19 5.30 16.46
C ILE A 406 -3.88 4.52 15.34
N LEU A 407 -5.19 4.37 15.48
CA LEU A 407 -6.03 3.69 14.50
C LEU A 407 -6.76 4.73 13.66
N ILE A 408 -6.51 4.72 12.35
CA ILE A 408 -7.11 5.67 11.42
C ILE A 408 -8.02 4.90 10.48
N GLY A 409 -9.29 5.29 10.40
CA GLY A 409 -10.26 4.53 9.62
C GLY A 409 -11.58 5.28 9.44
N ASP A 410 -12.52 4.58 8.81
CA ASP A 410 -13.88 5.05 8.62
C ASP A 410 -14.84 3.85 8.61
N GLU A 411 -15.58 3.67 9.68
CA GLU A 411 -16.57 2.59 9.83
C GLU A 411 -17.76 2.71 8.87
N CYS A 412 -17.97 3.87 8.29
CA CYS A 412 -18.99 4.10 7.26
C CYS A 412 -18.53 3.68 5.85
N GLN A 413 -17.24 3.28 5.69
CA GLN A 413 -16.69 2.71 4.46
C GLN A 413 -16.59 1.19 4.54
N LEU A 414 -15.86 0.57 3.58
CA LEU A 414 -15.77 -0.89 3.46
C LEU A 414 -15.30 -1.56 4.75
N PRO A 415 -16.03 -2.56 5.25
CA PRO A 415 -15.59 -3.39 6.36
C PRO A 415 -14.62 -4.47 5.88
N ALA A 416 -14.04 -5.22 6.82
CA ALA A 416 -13.27 -6.41 6.50
C ALA A 416 -14.12 -7.46 5.78
N THR A 417 -13.52 -8.09 4.77
CA THR A 417 -14.22 -9.12 3.99
C THR A 417 -14.39 -10.41 4.77
N VAL A 418 -15.64 -10.88 4.86
CA VAL A 418 -16.02 -12.18 5.42
C VAL A 418 -16.97 -12.86 4.45
N VAL A 419 -16.60 -14.05 3.97
CA VAL A 419 -17.40 -14.81 2.99
C VAL A 419 -18.45 -15.68 3.69
N SER A 420 -18.09 -16.36 4.76
CA SER A 420 -18.98 -17.25 5.50
C SER A 420 -20.11 -16.49 6.20
N LYS A 421 -21.35 -16.95 6.01
CA LYS A 421 -22.51 -16.38 6.70
C LYS A 421 -22.40 -16.54 8.22
N VAL A 422 -22.00 -17.72 8.69
CA VAL A 422 -21.80 -17.98 10.14
C VAL A 422 -20.78 -17.00 10.74
N CYS A 423 -19.68 -16.74 10.02
CA CYS A 423 -18.68 -15.78 10.49
C CYS A 423 -19.20 -14.33 10.46
N LYS A 424 -20.09 -13.98 9.53
CA LYS A 424 -20.75 -12.67 9.51
C LYS A 424 -21.70 -12.50 10.70
N ASP A 425 -22.51 -13.50 10.95
CA ASP A 425 -23.47 -13.51 12.06
C ASP A 425 -22.74 -13.47 13.42
N ALA A 426 -21.56 -14.09 13.50
CA ALA A 426 -20.67 -14.03 14.67
C ALA A 426 -19.82 -12.73 14.74
N LEU A 427 -20.07 -11.73 13.90
CA LEU A 427 -19.35 -10.45 13.84
C LEU A 427 -17.83 -10.58 13.64
N PHE A 428 -17.37 -11.67 13.04
CA PHE A 428 -15.94 -11.89 12.79
C PHE A 428 -15.29 -10.82 11.88
N GLY A 429 -16.09 -10.13 11.08
CA GLY A 429 -15.66 -9.02 10.24
C GLY A 429 -15.57 -7.67 10.96
N ARG A 430 -15.99 -7.58 12.23
CA ARG A 430 -15.90 -6.33 13.00
C ARG A 430 -14.44 -5.95 13.22
N SER A 431 -14.12 -4.69 12.99
CA SER A 431 -12.76 -4.17 13.23
C SER A 431 -12.61 -3.69 14.68
N LEU A 432 -11.38 -3.66 15.17
CA LEU A 432 -11.05 -3.04 16.45
C LEU A 432 -11.49 -1.58 16.48
N PHE A 433 -11.28 -0.84 15.37
CA PHE A 433 -11.74 0.55 15.22
C PHE A 433 -13.25 0.67 15.45
N ALA A 434 -14.06 -0.13 14.77
CA ALA A 434 -15.52 -0.10 14.89
C ALA A 434 -15.99 -0.51 16.30
N ARG A 435 -15.31 -1.48 16.94
CA ARG A 435 -15.65 -1.90 18.30
C ARG A 435 -15.38 -0.79 19.31
N LEU A 436 -14.21 -0.18 19.27
CA LEU A 436 -13.86 0.91 20.18
C LEU A 436 -14.77 2.14 19.97
N SER A 437 -15.07 2.47 18.71
CA SER A 437 -16.03 3.53 18.36
C SER A 437 -17.44 3.25 18.94
N SER A 438 -17.91 1.99 18.84
CA SER A 438 -19.23 1.60 19.38
C SER A 438 -19.31 1.60 20.92
N LEU A 439 -18.15 1.45 21.59
CA LEU A 439 -18.03 1.54 23.03
C LEU A 439 -17.87 3.00 23.55
N GLY A 440 -17.94 3.99 22.65
CA GLY A 440 -17.84 5.39 23.00
C GLY A 440 -16.42 5.90 23.17
N HIS A 441 -15.40 5.17 22.69
CA HIS A 441 -14.04 5.68 22.66
C HIS A 441 -13.97 6.96 21.83
N GLU A 442 -13.36 8.01 22.38
CA GLU A 442 -13.22 9.29 21.72
C GLU A 442 -12.49 9.14 20.37
N LYS A 443 -13.08 9.72 19.33
CA LYS A 443 -12.51 9.71 17.99
C LYS A 443 -12.42 11.13 17.43
N TYR A 444 -11.28 11.45 16.86
CA TYR A 444 -11.00 12.76 16.25
C TYR A 444 -11.47 12.76 14.81
N LEU A 445 -12.56 13.53 14.53
CA LEU A 445 -13.12 13.63 13.21
C LEU A 445 -12.30 14.59 12.32
N LEU A 446 -11.82 14.09 11.18
CA LEU A 446 -11.34 14.95 10.11
C LEU A 446 -12.56 15.46 9.32
N ASN A 447 -12.98 16.69 9.60
CA ASN A 447 -14.29 17.19 9.14
C ASN A 447 -14.28 17.90 7.78
N MET A 448 -13.11 18.22 7.19
CA MET A 448 -13.03 18.97 5.93
C MET A 448 -12.65 18.07 4.76
N GLN A 449 -13.52 17.97 3.75
CA GLN A 449 -13.28 17.18 2.55
C GLN A 449 -12.74 18.01 1.39
N TYR A 450 -11.80 17.45 0.62
CA TYR A 450 -11.05 18.08 -0.49
C TYR A 450 -11.22 17.33 -1.81
N ARG A 451 -12.17 16.42 -1.90
CA ARG A 451 -12.31 15.52 -3.05
C ARG A 451 -13.51 15.84 -3.91
N MET A 452 -14.69 15.80 -3.30
CA MET A 452 -15.96 15.82 -4.01
C MET A 452 -16.40 17.26 -4.28
N HIS A 453 -17.01 17.49 -5.44
CA HIS A 453 -17.80 18.70 -5.65
C HIS A 453 -18.93 18.76 -4.59
N PRO A 454 -19.30 19.95 -4.05
CA PRO A 454 -20.34 20.08 -3.03
C PRO A 454 -21.66 19.38 -3.39
N SER A 455 -22.08 19.44 -4.65
CA SER A 455 -23.30 18.73 -5.09
C SER A 455 -23.20 17.20 -4.94
N ILE A 456 -22.01 16.61 -4.91
CA ILE A 456 -21.82 15.18 -4.71
C ILE A 456 -21.77 14.87 -3.21
N SER A 457 -21.14 15.74 -2.42
CA SER A 457 -20.92 15.51 -0.97
C SER A 457 -22.20 15.58 -0.15
N ILE A 458 -23.22 16.33 -0.56
CA ILE A 458 -24.47 16.56 0.19
C ILE A 458 -25.12 15.26 0.66
N PHE A 459 -25.40 14.33 -0.27
CA PHE A 459 -26.09 13.08 0.08
C PHE A 459 -25.26 12.16 0.97
N PRO A 460 -23.99 11.87 0.64
CA PRO A 460 -23.14 11.09 1.55
C PRO A 460 -22.96 11.74 2.92
N ASN A 461 -22.81 13.06 2.99
CA ASN A 461 -22.64 13.77 4.25
C ASN A 461 -23.86 13.61 5.16
N SER A 462 -25.06 13.85 4.65
CA SER A 462 -26.30 13.69 5.43
C SER A 462 -26.56 12.24 5.83
N SER A 463 -26.35 11.29 4.90
CA SER A 463 -26.76 9.89 5.09
C SER A 463 -25.78 9.04 5.91
N PHE A 464 -24.50 9.39 5.93
CA PHE A 464 -23.45 8.58 6.58
C PHE A 464 -22.66 9.32 7.66
N TYR A 465 -22.60 10.67 7.58
CA TYR A 465 -21.73 11.47 8.46
C TYR A 465 -22.50 12.50 9.29
N GLY A 466 -23.84 12.41 9.32
CA GLY A 466 -24.70 13.27 10.15
C GLY A 466 -24.57 14.77 9.84
N GLY A 467 -24.19 15.14 8.60
CA GLY A 467 -24.00 16.52 8.20
C GLY A 467 -22.72 17.19 8.72
N GLN A 468 -21.79 16.43 9.33
CA GLN A 468 -20.61 16.98 10.01
C GLN A 468 -19.45 17.35 9.07
N LEU A 469 -19.53 16.97 7.78
CA LEU A 469 -18.47 17.25 6.82
C LEU A 469 -18.63 18.65 6.23
N LEU A 470 -17.53 19.37 6.14
CA LEU A 470 -17.39 20.67 5.51
C LEU A 470 -16.69 20.53 4.16
N ASP A 471 -17.15 21.26 3.17
CA ASP A 471 -16.48 21.32 1.88
C ASP A 471 -15.34 22.34 1.93
N ALA A 472 -14.15 21.93 1.53
CA ALA A 472 -12.98 22.79 1.51
C ALA A 472 -13.14 23.92 0.47
N PRO A 473 -12.56 25.12 0.68
CA PRO A 473 -12.62 26.20 -0.29
C PRO A 473 -12.16 25.80 -1.70
N SER A 474 -11.20 24.88 -1.80
CA SER A 474 -10.68 24.39 -3.10
C SER A 474 -11.72 23.62 -3.93
N VAL A 475 -12.66 22.92 -3.32
CA VAL A 475 -13.72 22.19 -4.05
C VAL A 475 -14.94 23.06 -4.35
N MET A 476 -15.03 24.24 -3.72
CA MET A 476 -16.08 25.25 -3.95
C MET A 476 -15.74 26.20 -5.10
N GLN A 477 -14.47 26.24 -5.53
CA GLN A 477 -14.01 27.10 -6.61
C GLN A 477 -14.62 26.71 -7.97
N LYS A 478 -14.82 27.69 -8.85
CA LYS A 478 -15.34 27.46 -10.20
C LYS A 478 -14.48 26.51 -11.03
N GLU A 479 -13.18 26.48 -10.78
CA GLU A 479 -12.22 25.55 -11.41
C GLU A 479 -12.49 24.10 -11.07
N HIS A 480 -13.12 23.83 -9.93
CA HIS A 480 -13.52 22.46 -9.52
C HIS A 480 -14.82 22.03 -10.20
N GLN A 481 -15.67 22.98 -10.59
CA GLN A 481 -16.90 22.70 -11.32
C GLN A 481 -16.58 22.38 -12.79
N LYS A 482 -16.67 21.12 -13.17
CA LYS A 482 -16.39 20.66 -14.54
C LYS A 482 -17.69 20.25 -15.23
N LYS A 483 -17.89 20.76 -16.44
CA LYS A 483 -18.95 20.31 -17.35
C LYS A 483 -18.30 19.64 -18.55
N TYR A 484 -18.46 18.34 -18.68
CA TYR A 484 -17.80 17.55 -19.72
C TYR A 484 -18.67 17.33 -20.95
N LEU A 485 -19.99 17.29 -20.77
CA LEU A 485 -20.97 17.12 -21.84
C LEU A 485 -22.01 18.26 -21.79
N PRO A 486 -22.58 18.66 -22.93
CA PRO A 486 -23.69 19.63 -22.97
C PRO A 486 -24.97 19.02 -22.43
N GLY A 487 -25.90 19.88 -21.99
CA GLY A 487 -27.19 19.48 -21.42
C GLY A 487 -27.22 19.52 -19.88
N SER A 488 -28.41 19.66 -19.29
CA SER A 488 -28.67 19.71 -17.85
C SER A 488 -28.46 18.34 -17.20
N MET A 489 -28.78 17.28 -17.92
CA MET A 489 -28.62 15.90 -17.50
C MET A 489 -27.16 15.54 -17.14
N PHE A 490 -26.18 16.13 -17.84
CA PHE A 490 -24.75 15.87 -17.62
C PHE A 490 -24.12 16.88 -16.65
N GLY A 491 -24.83 17.20 -15.59
CA GLY A 491 -24.36 18.05 -14.50
C GLY A 491 -23.33 17.36 -13.59
N THR A 492 -22.98 18.02 -12.48
CA THR A 492 -22.05 17.49 -11.48
C THR A 492 -22.63 16.32 -10.68
N TYR A 493 -23.94 16.29 -10.49
CA TYR A 493 -24.68 15.19 -9.86
C TYR A 493 -25.96 14.95 -10.63
N SER A 494 -26.20 13.73 -11.10
CA SER A 494 -27.40 13.38 -11.84
C SER A 494 -27.79 11.91 -11.66
N PHE A 495 -29.10 11.68 -11.57
CA PHE A 495 -29.70 10.36 -11.61
C PHE A 495 -30.42 10.18 -12.96
N PHE A 496 -30.04 9.17 -13.73
CA PHE A 496 -30.63 8.80 -15.00
C PHE A 496 -31.61 7.64 -14.81
N ASN A 497 -32.89 7.94 -14.89
CA ASN A 497 -33.94 6.94 -14.76
C ASN A 497 -34.12 6.19 -16.09
N ILE A 498 -34.00 4.88 -16.04
CA ILE A 498 -34.16 3.96 -17.17
C ILE A 498 -35.40 3.06 -16.87
N GLU A 499 -36.55 3.44 -17.42
CA GLU A 499 -37.84 2.82 -17.08
C GLU A 499 -38.00 1.46 -17.77
N ASP A 500 -37.77 1.41 -19.08
CA ASP A 500 -38.05 0.24 -19.92
C ASP A 500 -36.77 -0.60 -20.12
N SER A 501 -36.30 -1.19 -19.04
CA SER A 501 -35.13 -2.07 -19.09
C SER A 501 -35.37 -3.33 -18.27
N TRP A 502 -34.86 -4.45 -18.78
CA TRP A 502 -34.93 -5.74 -18.10
C TRP A 502 -33.55 -6.25 -17.76
N GLU A 503 -33.48 -7.07 -16.74
CA GLU A 503 -32.28 -7.74 -16.30
C GLU A 503 -32.23 -9.17 -16.83
N ASP A 504 -31.16 -9.54 -17.52
CA ASP A 504 -30.81 -10.91 -17.81
C ASP A 504 -30.07 -11.51 -16.62
N VAL A 505 -30.40 -12.74 -16.25
CA VAL A 505 -29.71 -13.48 -15.19
C VAL A 505 -28.78 -14.50 -15.85
N ASP A 506 -27.52 -14.49 -15.47
CA ASP A 506 -26.58 -15.52 -15.87
C ASP A 506 -26.87 -16.81 -15.09
N GLU A 507 -27.18 -17.90 -15.82
CA GLU A 507 -27.58 -19.17 -15.21
C GLU A 507 -26.48 -19.83 -14.40
N LEU A 508 -25.19 -19.54 -14.69
CA LEU A 508 -24.04 -20.15 -14.03
C LEU A 508 -23.68 -19.44 -12.71
N ASP A 509 -23.67 -18.10 -12.74
CA ASP A 509 -23.18 -17.31 -11.61
C ASP A 509 -24.28 -16.56 -10.86
N HIS A 510 -25.55 -16.69 -11.24
CA HIS A 510 -26.69 -15.92 -10.74
C HIS A 510 -26.43 -14.40 -10.77
N SER A 511 -25.52 -13.94 -11.58
CA SER A 511 -25.17 -12.53 -11.75
C SER A 511 -26.10 -11.89 -12.77
N ARG A 512 -26.43 -10.62 -12.57
CA ARG A 512 -27.38 -9.89 -13.40
C ARG A 512 -26.66 -8.95 -14.37
N LYS A 513 -27.24 -8.75 -15.55
CA LYS A 513 -26.81 -7.72 -16.50
C LYS A 513 -28.03 -7.04 -17.11
N ASN A 514 -27.90 -5.75 -17.37
CA ASN A 514 -28.88 -4.93 -18.06
C ASN A 514 -28.23 -4.36 -19.32
N VAL A 515 -28.60 -4.89 -20.48
CA VAL A 515 -27.98 -4.56 -21.76
C VAL A 515 -28.28 -3.11 -22.18
N VAL A 516 -29.44 -2.58 -21.80
CA VAL A 516 -29.82 -1.19 -22.06
C VAL A 516 -28.86 -0.24 -21.29
N GLU A 517 -28.62 -0.48 -20.00
CA GLU A 517 -27.66 0.28 -19.23
C GLU A 517 -26.24 0.22 -19.81
N VAL A 518 -25.78 -0.98 -20.24
CA VAL A 518 -24.49 -1.17 -20.91
C VAL A 518 -24.38 -0.28 -22.16
N THR A 519 -25.45 -0.21 -22.94
CA THR A 519 -25.46 0.55 -24.20
C THR A 519 -25.49 2.06 -23.94
N ILE A 520 -26.23 2.51 -22.93
CA ILE A 520 -26.23 3.92 -22.48
C ILE A 520 -24.85 4.34 -21.96
N ILE A 521 -24.20 3.49 -21.13
CA ILE A 521 -22.84 3.73 -20.65
C ILE A 521 -21.87 3.85 -21.82
N GLN A 522 -21.99 2.98 -22.81
CA GLN A 522 -21.19 3.02 -24.04
C GLN A 522 -21.33 4.37 -24.76
N GLU A 523 -22.57 4.87 -24.97
CA GLU A 523 -22.83 6.13 -25.65
C GLU A 523 -22.28 7.33 -24.86
N ILE A 524 -22.48 7.36 -23.54
CA ILE A 524 -21.91 8.39 -22.66
C ILE A 524 -20.37 8.43 -22.78
N LEU A 525 -19.72 7.27 -22.76
CA LEU A 525 -18.26 7.18 -22.89
C LEU A 525 -17.76 7.62 -24.27
N GLN A 526 -18.50 7.31 -25.35
CA GLN A 526 -18.19 7.79 -26.71
C GLN A 526 -18.29 9.31 -26.78
N ASN A 527 -19.35 9.89 -26.22
CA ASN A 527 -19.54 11.34 -26.21
C ASN A 527 -18.47 12.04 -25.39
N LEU A 528 -18.10 11.49 -24.24
CA LEU A 528 -16.97 11.98 -23.43
C LEU A 528 -15.66 11.92 -24.23
N ARG A 529 -15.38 10.83 -24.93
CA ARG A 529 -14.19 10.67 -25.77
C ARG A 529 -14.14 11.74 -26.85
N ARG A 530 -15.25 11.95 -27.59
CA ARG A 530 -15.35 13.00 -28.61
C ARG A 530 -15.12 14.39 -28.01
N ALA A 531 -15.71 14.68 -26.86
CA ALA A 531 -15.54 15.96 -26.18
C ALA A 531 -14.09 16.18 -25.69
N CYS A 532 -13.48 15.16 -25.10
CA CYS A 532 -12.09 15.21 -24.65
C CYS A 532 -11.09 15.35 -25.80
N SER A 533 -11.30 14.65 -26.93
CA SER A 533 -10.45 14.76 -28.12
C SER A 533 -10.50 16.18 -28.71
N LYS A 534 -11.67 16.85 -28.73
CA LYS A 534 -11.80 18.22 -29.19
C LYS A 534 -11.09 19.23 -28.28
N THR A 535 -11.04 18.98 -26.97
CA THR A 535 -10.49 19.91 -25.98
C THR A 535 -9.08 19.59 -25.55
N MET A 536 -8.48 18.47 -26.03
CA MET A 536 -7.18 17.93 -25.61
C MET A 536 -7.06 17.69 -24.08
N LYS A 537 -8.19 17.60 -23.37
CA LYS A 537 -8.21 17.39 -21.92
C LYS A 537 -8.17 15.91 -21.60
N LYS A 538 -7.29 15.53 -20.67
CA LYS A 538 -7.25 14.17 -20.11
C LYS A 538 -8.28 14.04 -18.99
N VAL A 539 -9.19 13.10 -19.11
CA VAL A 539 -10.22 12.80 -18.11
C VAL A 539 -10.12 11.34 -17.69
N THR A 540 -10.22 11.08 -16.39
CA THR A 540 -10.32 9.73 -15.84
C THR A 540 -11.78 9.45 -15.51
N VAL A 541 -12.32 8.35 -16.02
CA VAL A 541 -13.67 7.89 -15.77
C VAL A 541 -13.63 6.55 -15.03
N GLY A 542 -14.37 6.45 -13.93
CA GLY A 542 -14.63 5.20 -13.23
C GLY A 542 -16.06 4.75 -13.50
N VAL A 543 -16.25 3.50 -13.90
CA VAL A 543 -17.57 2.86 -14.01
C VAL A 543 -17.70 1.82 -12.93
N ILE A 544 -18.72 1.94 -12.08
CA ILE A 544 -18.96 1.07 -10.94
C ILE A 544 -20.26 0.32 -11.18
N CYS A 545 -20.20 -1.00 -11.19
CA CYS A 545 -21.35 -1.87 -11.37
C CYS A 545 -21.48 -2.84 -10.20
N PRO A 546 -22.71 -3.11 -9.73
CA PRO A 546 -22.93 -4.03 -8.62
C PRO A 546 -22.81 -5.52 -9.00
N TYR A 547 -22.86 -5.87 -10.27
CA TYR A 547 -22.91 -7.24 -10.76
C TYR A 547 -21.73 -7.56 -11.71
N SER A 548 -21.10 -8.71 -11.51
CA SER A 548 -19.95 -9.17 -12.34
C SER A 548 -20.33 -9.33 -13.82
N ALA A 549 -21.48 -9.88 -14.14
CA ALA A 549 -21.96 -10.01 -15.51
C ALA A 549 -22.11 -8.64 -16.20
N GLN A 550 -22.57 -7.62 -15.49
CA GLN A 550 -22.65 -6.24 -16.00
C GLN A 550 -21.25 -5.69 -16.30
N VAL A 551 -20.28 -5.91 -15.41
CA VAL A 551 -18.89 -5.49 -15.61
C VAL A 551 -18.31 -6.13 -16.85
N LEU A 552 -18.47 -7.46 -17.02
CA LEU A 552 -17.98 -8.19 -18.19
C LEU A 552 -18.64 -7.69 -19.49
N ALA A 553 -19.93 -7.44 -19.49
CA ALA A 553 -20.66 -6.91 -20.65
C ALA A 553 -20.14 -5.54 -21.08
N ILE A 554 -19.89 -4.63 -20.11
CA ILE A 554 -19.31 -3.32 -20.38
C ILE A 554 -17.89 -3.44 -20.92
N GLN A 555 -17.06 -4.30 -20.32
CA GLN A 555 -15.69 -4.53 -20.78
C GLN A 555 -15.64 -5.05 -22.21
N GLU A 556 -16.50 -5.99 -22.58
CA GLU A 556 -16.60 -6.53 -23.93
C GLU A 556 -16.97 -5.44 -24.95
N LYS A 557 -17.97 -4.62 -24.64
CA LYS A 557 -18.35 -3.46 -25.47
C LYS A 557 -17.20 -2.47 -25.64
N LEU A 558 -16.49 -2.14 -24.57
CA LEU A 558 -15.38 -1.17 -24.57
C LEU A 558 -14.15 -1.70 -25.31
N ARG A 559 -13.85 -3.01 -25.25
CA ARG A 559 -12.78 -3.63 -26.05
C ARG A 559 -13.06 -3.48 -27.56
N LYS A 560 -14.29 -3.72 -28.01
CA LYS A 560 -14.71 -3.53 -29.40
C LYS A 560 -14.51 -2.09 -29.89
N MET A 561 -14.49 -1.11 -28.98
CA MET A 561 -14.34 0.31 -29.30
C MET A 561 -12.89 0.82 -29.30
N LYS A 562 -11.89 -0.04 -29.06
CA LYS A 562 -10.48 0.34 -28.92
C LYS A 562 -10.27 1.48 -27.93
N PHE A 563 -10.98 1.48 -26.80
CA PHE A 563 -10.58 2.27 -25.64
C PHE A 563 -9.23 1.76 -25.15
N GLY A 564 -8.39 2.68 -24.65
CA GLY A 564 -7.07 2.33 -24.11
C GLY A 564 -7.14 1.33 -22.94
N PRO A 565 -6.01 0.95 -22.33
CA PRO A 565 -5.99 -0.13 -21.35
C PRO A 565 -6.99 0.10 -20.23
N LEU A 566 -7.89 -0.88 -20.07
CA LEU A 566 -8.82 -0.97 -18.95
C LEU A 566 -8.08 -1.60 -17.79
N SER A 567 -7.90 -0.88 -16.69
CA SER A 567 -7.46 -1.51 -15.46
C SER A 567 -8.67 -2.13 -14.77
N ASN A 568 -8.66 -3.44 -14.63
CA ASN A 568 -9.65 -4.17 -13.87
C ASN A 568 -9.17 -4.37 -12.44
N SER A 569 -10.09 -4.26 -11.51
CA SER A 569 -9.97 -4.90 -10.22
C SER A 569 -11.09 -5.93 -10.12
N ASP A 570 -10.72 -7.18 -9.97
CA ASP A 570 -11.65 -8.29 -9.82
C ASP A 570 -12.43 -8.15 -8.51
N GLY A 571 -13.73 -7.91 -8.61
CA GLY A 571 -14.60 -7.79 -7.45
C GLY A 571 -15.97 -8.41 -7.67
N VAL A 572 -16.31 -9.39 -6.87
CA VAL A 572 -17.67 -9.93 -6.74
C VAL A 572 -18.49 -9.02 -5.85
N VAL A 573 -19.62 -8.54 -6.30
CA VAL A 573 -20.40 -7.53 -5.62
C VAL A 573 -21.87 -7.91 -5.50
N GLY A 574 -22.30 -8.29 -4.30
CA GLY A 574 -23.69 -8.15 -3.88
C GLY A 574 -23.88 -6.73 -3.30
N PHE A 575 -24.22 -5.75 -4.13
CA PHE A 575 -23.92 -4.35 -3.86
C PHE A 575 -25.09 -3.54 -3.31
N VAL A 576 -26.31 -3.83 -3.72
CA VAL A 576 -27.43 -2.87 -3.63
C VAL A 576 -27.93 -2.64 -2.19
N SER A 577 -27.74 -3.59 -1.29
CA SER A 577 -28.19 -3.47 0.10
C SER A 577 -27.13 -3.02 1.10
N ASP A 578 -25.85 -3.02 0.70
CA ASP A 578 -24.72 -2.71 1.60
C ASP A 578 -24.47 -1.19 1.63
N ARG A 579 -24.82 -0.56 2.77
CA ARG A 579 -24.65 0.88 2.99
C ARG A 579 -23.21 1.34 2.84
N GLN A 580 -22.23 0.59 3.34
CA GLN A 580 -20.82 0.96 3.33
C GLN A 580 -20.25 0.92 1.91
N ARG A 581 -20.61 -0.08 1.12
CA ARG A 581 -20.25 -0.16 -0.30
C ARG A 581 -20.86 0.97 -1.10
N THR A 582 -22.13 1.28 -0.86
CA THR A 582 -22.83 2.41 -1.48
C THR A 582 -22.11 3.73 -1.16
N ASN A 583 -21.76 3.97 0.11
CA ASN A 583 -20.98 5.15 0.50
C ASN A 583 -19.67 5.26 -0.26
N VAL A 584 -18.92 4.17 -0.33
CA VAL A 584 -17.64 4.16 -1.08
C VAL A 584 -17.86 4.46 -2.55
N ALA A 585 -18.90 3.90 -3.20
CA ALA A 585 -19.19 4.16 -4.61
C ALA A 585 -19.52 5.64 -4.87
N LEU A 586 -20.43 6.21 -4.07
CA LEU A 586 -20.87 7.60 -4.23
C LEU A 586 -19.73 8.61 -3.98
N THR A 587 -18.80 8.29 -3.11
CA THR A 587 -17.71 9.18 -2.70
C THR A 587 -16.42 9.04 -3.51
N ARG A 588 -16.41 8.25 -4.61
CA ARG A 588 -15.22 8.15 -5.49
C ARG A 588 -15.09 9.32 -6.45
N ALA A 589 -16.23 9.85 -6.91
CA ALA A 589 -16.24 10.92 -7.89
C ALA A 589 -15.71 12.25 -7.29
N ARG A 590 -14.99 13.00 -8.14
CA ARG A 590 -14.47 14.33 -7.78
C ARG A 590 -15.33 15.43 -8.36
N HIS A 591 -15.60 15.37 -9.66
CA HIS A 591 -16.20 16.45 -10.42
C HIS A 591 -17.62 16.13 -10.89
N CYS A 592 -17.87 14.89 -11.31
CA CYS A 592 -19.18 14.46 -11.78
C CYS A 592 -19.50 13.07 -11.27
N LEU A 593 -20.73 12.88 -10.80
CA LEU A 593 -21.32 11.60 -10.43
C LEU A 593 -22.62 11.41 -11.18
N TRP A 594 -22.66 10.42 -12.07
CA TRP A 594 -23.87 10.07 -12.84
C TRP A 594 -24.30 8.66 -12.43
N ILE A 595 -25.54 8.52 -11.98
CA ILE A 595 -26.10 7.29 -11.47
C ILE A 595 -27.15 6.83 -12.46
N LEU A 596 -27.03 5.62 -12.96
CA LEU A 596 -27.99 5.00 -13.88
C LEU A 596 -28.75 3.88 -13.16
N GLY A 597 -30.05 3.81 -13.38
CA GLY A 597 -30.87 2.73 -12.83
C GLY A 597 -32.37 2.97 -12.96
N ASN A 598 -33.16 1.94 -12.65
CA ASN A 598 -34.60 2.04 -12.62
C ASN A 598 -35.08 2.60 -11.27
N ALA A 599 -35.58 3.84 -11.29
CA ALA A 599 -35.99 4.55 -10.08
C ALA A 599 -37.17 3.88 -9.37
N ALA A 600 -38.08 3.27 -10.11
CA ALA A 600 -39.25 2.58 -9.51
C ALA A 600 -38.79 1.36 -8.69
N THR A 601 -37.87 0.58 -9.24
CA THR A 601 -37.28 -0.59 -8.55
C THR A 601 -36.49 -0.15 -7.31
N LEU A 602 -35.65 0.88 -7.45
CA LEU A 602 -34.82 1.37 -6.34
C LEU A 602 -35.65 2.01 -5.23
N SER A 603 -36.73 2.73 -5.57
CA SER A 603 -37.63 3.34 -4.57
C SER A 603 -38.40 2.30 -3.75
N ARG A 604 -38.72 1.14 -4.34
CA ARG A 604 -39.44 0.02 -3.64
C ARG A 604 -38.48 -0.80 -2.77
N SER A 605 -37.18 -0.63 -2.90
CA SER A 605 -36.17 -1.47 -2.22
C SER A 605 -36.12 -1.26 -0.69
N GLY A 606 -36.72 -0.17 -0.14
CA GLY A 606 -36.60 0.20 1.27
C GLY A 606 -35.16 0.44 1.74
N SER A 607 -34.22 0.59 0.81
CA SER A 607 -32.81 0.78 1.09
C SER A 607 -32.41 2.23 0.92
N ILE A 608 -31.12 2.55 1.21
CA ILE A 608 -30.56 3.88 1.01
C ILE A 608 -30.71 4.41 -0.44
N TRP A 609 -30.94 3.53 -1.42
CA TRP A 609 -31.20 3.91 -2.80
C TRP A 609 -32.55 4.60 -2.98
N ALA A 610 -33.56 4.23 -2.17
CA ALA A 610 -34.84 4.94 -2.16
C ALA A 610 -34.68 6.40 -1.70
N ASP A 611 -33.85 6.61 -0.67
CA ASP A 611 -33.52 7.95 -0.17
C ASP A 611 -32.69 8.75 -1.22
N LEU A 612 -31.79 8.09 -1.92
CA LEU A 612 -30.99 8.70 -2.98
C LEU A 612 -31.85 9.16 -4.17
N VAL A 613 -32.82 8.33 -4.61
CA VAL A 613 -33.75 8.71 -5.68
C VAL A 613 -34.63 9.89 -5.24
N ARG A 614 -35.11 9.90 -4.00
CA ARG A 614 -35.86 11.01 -3.42
C ARG A 614 -35.04 12.29 -3.41
N ASN A 615 -33.81 12.22 -2.90
CA ASN A 615 -32.88 13.35 -2.87
C ASN A 615 -32.57 13.89 -4.28
N ALA A 616 -32.40 13.01 -5.27
CA ALA A 616 -32.17 13.44 -6.65
C ALA A 616 -33.39 14.19 -7.23
N LYS A 617 -34.63 13.76 -6.92
CA LYS A 617 -35.87 14.42 -7.32
C LYS A 617 -36.01 15.79 -6.64
N GLU A 618 -35.86 15.86 -5.32
CA GLU A 618 -35.92 17.12 -4.55
C GLU A 618 -34.94 18.17 -5.03
N ARG A 619 -33.75 17.73 -5.45
CA ARG A 619 -32.66 18.60 -5.96
C ARG A 619 -32.76 18.90 -7.46
N GLN A 620 -33.80 18.48 -8.15
CA GLN A 620 -33.98 18.63 -9.60
C GLN A 620 -32.78 18.05 -10.41
N CYS A 621 -32.16 16.99 -9.88
CA CYS A 621 -31.07 16.25 -10.50
C CYS A 621 -31.52 14.88 -11.03
N PHE A 622 -32.82 14.69 -11.18
CA PHE A 622 -33.44 13.47 -11.69
C PHE A 622 -33.87 13.67 -13.14
N PHE A 623 -33.41 12.82 -14.03
CA PHE A 623 -33.65 12.93 -15.47
C PHE A 623 -34.13 11.59 -16.02
N ASN A 624 -35.10 11.58 -16.91
CA ASN A 624 -35.46 10.39 -17.67
C ASN A 624 -34.42 10.21 -18.81
N ALA A 625 -33.86 9.02 -18.94
CA ALA A 625 -32.84 8.73 -19.94
C ALA A 625 -33.35 9.00 -21.39
N LYS A 626 -34.62 8.77 -21.64
CA LYS A 626 -35.26 9.05 -22.95
C LYS A 626 -35.38 10.54 -23.29
N SER A 627 -35.16 11.47 -22.35
CA SER A 627 -35.21 12.90 -22.62
C SER A 627 -33.99 13.44 -23.37
N ASP A 628 -32.88 12.70 -23.41
CA ASP A 628 -31.72 13.04 -24.26
C ASP A 628 -31.83 12.36 -25.61
N GLY A 629 -31.75 13.15 -26.69
CA GLY A 629 -31.97 12.67 -28.05
C GLY A 629 -30.92 11.64 -28.55
N ALA A 630 -29.71 11.65 -28.01
CA ALA A 630 -28.68 10.65 -28.36
C ALA A 630 -28.96 9.33 -27.61
N ILE A 631 -29.24 9.41 -26.33
CA ILE A 631 -29.57 8.24 -25.50
C ILE A 631 -30.88 7.62 -25.95
N SER A 632 -31.91 8.43 -26.24
CA SER A 632 -33.21 7.96 -26.74
C SER A 632 -33.08 7.15 -28.04
N ARG A 633 -32.30 7.63 -29.01
CA ARG A 633 -32.04 6.89 -30.25
C ARG A 633 -31.37 5.55 -30.02
N VAL A 634 -30.44 5.46 -29.07
CA VAL A 634 -29.72 4.26 -28.72
C VAL A 634 -30.65 3.24 -28.06
N ILE A 635 -31.56 3.70 -27.18
CA ILE A 635 -32.58 2.87 -26.54
C ILE A 635 -33.54 2.33 -27.60
N ALA A 636 -34.10 3.18 -28.47
CA ALA A 636 -35.01 2.81 -29.52
C ALA A 636 -34.40 1.80 -30.51
N LYS A 637 -33.14 1.98 -30.89
CA LYS A 637 -32.42 1.02 -31.73
C LYS A 637 -32.30 -0.34 -31.08
N HIS A 638 -32.03 -0.39 -29.80
CA HIS A 638 -31.92 -1.67 -29.07
C HIS A 638 -33.29 -2.33 -28.91
N GLU A 639 -34.34 -1.56 -28.66
CA GLU A 639 -35.72 -2.07 -28.63
C GLU A 639 -36.13 -2.69 -29.98
N SER A 640 -35.76 -2.06 -31.11
CA SER A 640 -36.05 -2.58 -32.47
C SER A 640 -35.24 -3.85 -32.80
N GLU A 641 -33.97 -3.93 -32.39
CA GLU A 641 -33.15 -5.13 -32.56
C GLU A 641 -33.75 -6.33 -31.80
N LEU A 642 -34.29 -6.14 -30.61
CA LEU A 642 -34.90 -7.17 -29.82
C LEU A 642 -36.26 -7.63 -30.39
N SER A 643 -37.06 -6.69 -30.88
CA SER A 643 -38.33 -7.04 -31.55
C SER A 643 -38.04 -7.91 -32.79
N SER A 644 -37.06 -7.58 -33.59
CA SER A 644 -36.68 -8.34 -34.77
C SER A 644 -36.09 -9.73 -34.46
N VAL A 645 -35.55 -9.96 -33.28
CA VAL A 645 -35.07 -11.29 -32.81
C VAL A 645 -36.22 -12.14 -32.31
N LYS A 646 -37.23 -11.52 -31.64
CA LYS A 646 -38.46 -12.22 -31.22
C LYS A 646 -39.29 -12.67 -32.41
N ASP A 647 -39.42 -11.85 -33.45
CA ASP A 647 -40.17 -12.21 -34.66
C ASP A 647 -39.49 -13.32 -35.47
N LYS A 648 -38.16 -13.47 -35.37
CA LYS A 648 -37.42 -14.56 -36.01
C LYS A 648 -37.48 -15.89 -35.24
N SER A 649 -37.94 -15.90 -33.99
CA SER A 649 -38.09 -17.09 -33.16
C SER A 649 -39.47 -17.73 -33.23
N VAL A 650 -40.41 -17.11 -33.98
CA VAL A 650 -41.76 -17.67 -34.22
C VAL A 650 -41.86 -18.08 -35.68
N THR A 651 -41.14 -19.11 -36.06
CA THR A 651 -41.47 -19.94 -37.20
C THR A 651 -42.34 -21.08 -36.68
N PRO A 652 -43.60 -21.26 -37.20
CA PRO A 652 -44.42 -22.39 -36.77
C PRO A 652 -43.73 -23.66 -37.21
N LEU A 653 -43.44 -24.56 -36.29
CA LEU A 653 -43.09 -25.94 -36.58
C LEU A 653 -44.28 -26.54 -37.38
N GLN A 654 -44.07 -26.81 -38.67
CA GLN A 654 -44.95 -27.65 -39.43
C GLN A 654 -44.99 -29.03 -38.79
N VAL A 655 -46.19 -29.37 -38.30
CA VAL A 655 -46.52 -30.70 -37.82
C VAL A 655 -46.39 -31.65 -39.02
N ILE A 656 -45.34 -32.41 -39.04
CA ILE A 656 -45.23 -33.60 -39.93
C ILE A 656 -45.87 -34.73 -39.14
N ASP A 657 -47.13 -35.05 -39.57
CA ASP A 657 -47.89 -36.17 -39.11
C ASP A 657 -47.25 -37.44 -39.70
N ASN A 658 -46.63 -38.24 -38.89
CA ASN A 658 -46.21 -39.58 -39.21
C ASN A 658 -46.78 -40.57 -38.20
N THR A 659 -48.01 -41.01 -38.53
CA THR A 659 -48.63 -42.21 -37.97
C THR A 659 -47.79 -43.44 -38.31
N VAL A 660 -47.15 -44.08 -37.34
CA VAL A 660 -46.84 -45.51 -37.36
C VAL A 660 -47.12 -46.12 -35.99
N ARG A 661 -47.96 -47.13 -36.07
CA ARG A 661 -48.60 -47.96 -35.03
C ARG A 661 -47.60 -48.52 -33.98
N ALA A 662 -48.16 -48.61 -32.78
CA ALA A 662 -47.68 -49.40 -31.65
C ALA A 662 -47.61 -50.93 -31.91
N PRO A 663 -46.92 -51.69 -31.07
CA PRO A 663 -47.70 -52.67 -30.33
C PRO A 663 -47.48 -52.62 -28.79
N SER A 664 -48.61 -52.84 -28.19
CA SER A 664 -48.87 -53.11 -26.79
C SER A 664 -48.03 -54.24 -26.16
N ARG A 665 -47.65 -54.04 -24.90
CA ARG A 665 -47.68 -55.12 -23.90
C ARG A 665 -47.84 -54.61 -22.48
N THR A 666 -48.91 -55.06 -21.92
CA THR A 666 -49.47 -55.10 -20.54
C THR A 666 -48.50 -55.63 -19.48
N ARG A 667 -48.51 -55.12 -18.27
CA ARG A 667 -49.10 -55.69 -17.04
C ARG A 667 -48.46 -55.15 -15.73
N LYS A 668 -49.39 -54.72 -14.88
CA LYS A 668 -49.52 -54.92 -13.40
C LYS A 668 -48.38 -54.38 -12.51
N GLY A 669 -48.57 -53.45 -11.67
CA GLY A 669 -49.54 -53.27 -10.64
C GLY A 669 -49.06 -53.80 -9.27
N ARG A 670 -48.71 -52.91 -8.32
CA ARG A 670 -48.96 -53.15 -6.87
C ARG A 670 -48.73 -51.88 -6.06
N LYS A 671 -49.77 -51.48 -5.40
CA LYS A 671 -49.89 -50.54 -4.27
C LYS A 671 -49.24 -51.12 -3.01
N ARG A 672 -48.75 -50.23 -2.12
CA ARG A 672 -49.02 -50.14 -0.66
C ARG A 672 -48.05 -49.14 -0.06
N GLN A 673 -48.52 -48.07 0.49
CA GLN A 673 -49.15 -47.74 1.74
C GLN A 673 -48.18 -47.53 2.91
N ARG A 674 -48.13 -46.25 3.37
CA ARG A 674 -48.18 -45.71 4.75
C ARG A 674 -47.13 -46.09 5.79
N GLN A 675 -46.44 -45.04 6.25
CA GLN A 675 -46.20 -44.54 7.62
C GLN A 675 -46.62 -45.45 8.82
N PRO A 676 -46.13 -45.30 10.10
CA PRO A 676 -45.70 -44.08 10.77
C PRO A 676 -44.54 -44.26 11.81
N SER A 677 -44.01 -43.09 12.26
CA SER A 677 -43.49 -42.65 13.58
C SER A 677 -43.11 -43.66 14.64
N LEU A 678 -41.99 -43.47 15.34
CA LEU A 678 -41.97 -43.29 16.81
C LEU A 678 -40.53 -42.97 17.34
N LYS A 679 -40.57 -42.29 18.45
CA LYS A 679 -39.61 -41.58 19.28
C LYS A 679 -38.58 -42.48 20.02
N CYS A 680 -37.64 -41.72 20.58
CA CYS A 680 -36.91 -41.90 21.85
C CYS A 680 -35.47 -42.46 21.78
N GLY A 681 -34.58 -41.67 22.20
CA GLY A 681 -33.29 -41.57 22.76
C GLY A 681 -32.95 -42.63 23.90
N PRO A 682 -31.93 -42.38 24.76
CA PRO A 682 -30.50 -42.21 24.45
C PRO A 682 -29.67 -43.33 25.11
N SER A 683 -28.41 -43.47 24.83
CA SER A 683 -27.31 -43.78 25.76
C SER A 683 -26.09 -44.46 25.11
N ASP A 684 -24.97 -43.89 25.46
CA ASP A 684 -23.68 -44.46 25.83
C ASP A 684 -22.87 -45.46 24.98
N ALA A 685 -21.66 -44.98 24.78
CA ALA A 685 -20.39 -45.71 24.97
C ALA A 685 -19.93 -46.76 23.94
N GLY A 686 -18.76 -46.53 23.44
CA GLY A 686 -17.82 -47.63 23.33
C GLY A 686 -17.22 -47.94 21.96
N SER A 687 -16.03 -47.40 21.75
CA SER A 687 -14.85 -48.10 21.20
C SER A 687 -14.85 -48.88 19.90
N ARG A 688 -13.86 -48.50 19.11
CA ARG A 688 -12.96 -49.36 18.32
C ARG A 688 -13.31 -49.88 16.94
N GLN A 689 -12.42 -49.45 16.07
CA GLN A 689 -11.67 -50.20 15.04
C GLN A 689 -12.27 -50.50 13.69
N GLN A 690 -11.51 -50.01 12.71
CA GLN A 690 -11.03 -50.65 11.46
C GLN A 690 -12.01 -51.02 10.35
N GLY A 691 -11.67 -50.52 9.19
CA GLY A 691 -11.63 -51.37 8.00
C GLY A 691 -12.52 -50.97 6.83
N GLY A 692 -11.91 -50.58 5.71
CA GLY A 692 -12.33 -51.13 4.42
C GLY A 692 -13.10 -50.19 3.47
N VAL A 693 -12.37 -49.59 2.59
CA VAL A 693 -12.45 -49.60 1.11
C VAL A 693 -13.86 -49.72 0.47
N ALA A 694 -14.25 -48.72 -0.32
CA ALA A 694 -14.41 -48.78 -1.79
C ALA A 694 -15.17 -47.57 -2.35
N SER A 695 -14.51 -46.88 -3.25
CA SER A 695 -14.86 -46.44 -4.62
C SER A 695 -16.30 -46.02 -4.92
N GLY A 696 -16.42 -44.79 -5.37
CA GLY A 696 -17.59 -44.29 -6.10
C GLY A 696 -17.28 -42.91 -6.64
N SER A 697 -16.77 -42.87 -7.85
CA SER A 697 -16.51 -41.71 -8.68
C SER A 697 -17.77 -40.91 -8.99
N ASP A 698 -17.72 -39.59 -8.82
CA ASP A 698 -18.43 -38.69 -9.71
C ASP A 698 -17.68 -37.35 -9.87
N PRO A 699 -17.39 -36.95 -11.10
CA PRO A 699 -16.55 -35.79 -11.41
C PRO A 699 -17.45 -34.63 -11.85
N HIS A 700 -17.61 -33.59 -11.04
CA HIS A 700 -17.89 -32.22 -11.50
C HIS A 700 -17.95 -31.25 -10.33
N ARG A 701 -16.78 -30.75 -9.95
CA ARG A 701 -16.68 -29.45 -9.26
C ARG A 701 -15.43 -28.73 -9.74
N ARG A 702 -15.61 -27.92 -10.77
CA ARG A 702 -14.57 -26.98 -11.23
C ARG A 702 -14.60 -25.70 -10.41
N LYS A 703 -13.47 -25.48 -9.75
CA LYS A 703 -12.71 -24.22 -9.60
C LYS A 703 -13.46 -22.97 -9.13
N ASP A 704 -13.52 -22.81 -7.81
CA ASP A 704 -13.42 -21.50 -7.18
C ASP A 704 -11.96 -21.23 -6.81
N LYS A 705 -11.27 -20.51 -7.65
CA LYS A 705 -9.91 -20.04 -7.39
C LYS A 705 -9.94 -18.57 -7.00
N GLY A 706 -9.43 -18.28 -5.80
CA GLY A 706 -8.72 -17.03 -5.54
C GLY A 706 -9.57 -15.79 -5.24
N ILE A 707 -10.43 -15.77 -4.22
CA ILE A 707 -11.31 -14.62 -3.91
C ILE A 707 -10.94 -13.88 -2.61
N ALA A 708 -9.83 -14.16 -1.97
CA ALA A 708 -9.59 -13.64 -0.62
C ALA A 708 -8.57 -12.48 -0.47
N GLU A 709 -7.93 -11.98 -1.51
CA GLU A 709 -6.82 -11.03 -1.32
C GLU A 709 -6.88 -9.69 -2.07
N ASP A 710 -7.91 -9.39 -2.89
CA ASP A 710 -7.94 -8.17 -3.73
C ASP A 710 -9.24 -7.34 -3.67
N LEU A 711 -9.93 -7.32 -2.56
CA LEU A 711 -11.20 -6.59 -2.43
C LEU A 711 -11.10 -5.08 -2.20
N THR A 712 -9.91 -4.50 -2.15
CA THR A 712 -9.71 -3.04 -1.99
C THR A 712 -9.51 -2.28 -3.29
N ALA A 713 -9.45 -2.96 -4.43
CA ALA A 713 -9.15 -2.37 -5.74
C ALA A 713 -10.28 -2.50 -6.77
N SER A 714 -11.53 -2.57 -6.36
CA SER A 714 -12.68 -2.83 -7.26
C SER A 714 -13.17 -1.61 -8.04
N PHE A 715 -12.29 -0.72 -8.52
CA PHE A 715 -12.71 0.41 -9.32
C PHE A 715 -11.95 0.44 -10.65
N SER A 716 -12.65 0.19 -11.75
CA SER A 716 -12.10 0.34 -13.10
C SER A 716 -11.94 1.83 -13.42
N ASN A 717 -10.71 2.32 -13.50
CA ASN A 717 -10.40 3.66 -13.96
C ASN A 717 -10.10 3.63 -15.46
N LEU A 718 -10.97 4.27 -16.24
CA LEU A 718 -10.79 4.48 -17.67
C LEU A 718 -10.09 5.81 -17.91
N ARG A 719 -8.92 5.81 -18.54
CA ARG A 719 -8.27 7.04 -18.99
C ARG A 719 -8.65 7.30 -20.44
N LEU A 720 -9.38 8.37 -20.67
CA LEU A 720 -9.68 8.86 -22.00
C LEU A 720 -8.56 9.82 -22.43
N ARG A 721 -7.90 9.51 -23.53
CA ARG A 721 -6.94 10.39 -24.21
C ARG A 721 -7.63 11.19 -25.29
#